data_6197602afec6715185909d9a45b54355
#
_entry.id   6197602afec6715185909d9a45b54355
#
_cell.length_a   1.000
_cell.length_b   1.000
_cell.length_c   1.000
_cell.angle_alpha   90.00
_cell.angle_beta   90.00
_cell.angle_gamma   90.00
#
_symmetry.space_group_name_H-M   'P 1'
#
loop_
_entity.id
_entity.type
_entity.pdbx_description
1 polymer ?
#
loop_
_entity_poly.entity_id
_entity_poly.type
_entity_poly.pdbx_seq_one_letter_code
_entity_poly.pdbx_strand_id
1 'polypeptide(L)'
;MTLQEVINQIRQIVDKALLDLKYEKLEYDVSEPPKKEFGDLTTNISFLISKRIHKNPNEIATELVDNSINLQLKNMSKDSLILNANAHISGHINFNINYVTFNRFLLKWVNQNDLLLPPDGPNKQIVIEHTSVNPNKALHIGHLRNVIIGDTLYRLFKFTNHKTIVLNYIDDSGVQVADLIVAFKFAGFSPANIEENIKFDQYCGDIYVRMNEIYKTNLELIEKRKLVIREIEEGNTELAQFTHYIVEKIVKQQLESCWRIKSRYDLLVMESQILLSKLWEKTFNLLKEKNIIYYSSNGKNINCWVLRDENNEEKVLIRSDGTATYVAKDISFAVWKLNLINDPFIYNEFSLQWDKSILWKTMLKSENTVDSFLQQIAFFFMENPPSKVITVIDSRQERLQKIISIVLSNIATEINNRYIYLGYETVALSPKSVQDIGVELDNINKKIIHMSGRKGIFINADTILDKLHRKACYEVKKRNPSLDDTTIDEIAEGIAVSAIRYNLLRQDIDKMITFDMEEALNLEGDTSLYLQYSLARAMRILEKGDCSLEELIKETNASLRCDLLNNTIERDLIKEISKFNIIIEESLNTLNPKLITKYANRISTKFNSYYENVPVLGADRILKVSRLMLVKVFVNVLTNLFQILGIESFSRI
;
A
#
# COMPACT_ATOMS: atom_id res chain seq x y z
N MET A 1 4.01 26.75 -2.83
CA MET A 1 4.02 27.02 -1.38
C MET A 1 3.14 25.98 -0.72
N THR A 2 3.64 25.26 0.26
CA THR A 2 2.93 24.17 0.96
C THR A 2 2.94 24.44 2.45
N LEU A 3 2.16 23.73 3.24
CA LEU A 3 2.21 23.84 4.70
C LEU A 3 3.62 23.50 5.23
N GLN A 4 4.36 22.62 4.55
CA GLN A 4 5.75 22.30 4.89
C GLN A 4 6.66 23.52 4.75
N GLU A 5 6.45 24.36 3.73
CA GLU A 5 7.24 25.60 3.59
C GLU A 5 6.93 26.61 4.71
N VAL A 6 5.66 26.67 5.15
CA VAL A 6 5.28 27.48 6.35
C VAL A 6 5.99 26.96 7.58
N ILE A 7 5.95 25.64 7.82
CA ILE A 7 6.65 25.00 8.95
C ILE A 7 8.15 25.27 8.89
N ASN A 8 8.76 25.16 7.71
CA ASN A 8 10.18 25.43 7.53
C ASN A 8 10.52 26.90 7.81
N GLN A 9 9.66 27.84 7.37
CA GLN A 9 9.86 29.25 7.67
C GLN A 9 9.73 29.55 9.18
N ILE A 10 8.76 28.92 9.87
CA ILE A 10 8.65 29.01 11.33
C ILE A 10 9.93 28.53 12.01
N ARG A 11 10.45 27.35 11.58
CA ARG A 11 11.69 26.82 12.14
C ARG A 11 12.87 27.77 11.93
N GLN A 12 13.03 28.33 10.74
CA GLN A 12 14.08 29.31 10.46
C GLN A 12 14.00 30.54 11.38
N ILE A 13 12.80 31.08 11.58
CA ILE A 13 12.55 32.24 12.42
C ILE A 13 12.83 31.91 13.90
N VAL A 14 12.36 30.77 14.37
CA VAL A 14 12.56 30.33 15.76
C VAL A 14 14.02 30.01 16.03
N ASP A 15 14.70 29.25 15.12
CA ASP A 15 16.12 28.93 15.26
C ASP A 15 16.97 30.22 15.33
N LYS A 16 16.64 31.22 14.51
CA LYS A 16 17.31 32.50 14.55
C LYS A 16 17.03 33.26 15.86
N ALA A 17 15.77 33.21 16.36
CA ALA A 17 15.43 33.85 17.67
C ALA A 17 16.19 33.19 18.83
N LEU A 18 16.37 31.85 18.79
CA LEU A 18 17.21 31.15 19.77
C LEU A 18 18.65 31.66 19.74
N LEU A 19 19.21 31.86 18.56
CA LEU A 19 20.57 32.34 18.36
C LEU A 19 20.71 33.79 18.86
N ASP A 20 19.78 34.68 18.47
CA ASP A 20 19.78 36.11 18.83
C ASP A 20 19.75 36.32 20.35
N LEU A 21 18.98 35.46 21.04
CA LEU A 21 18.81 35.53 22.51
C LEU A 21 19.76 34.57 23.26
N LYS A 22 20.72 33.97 22.58
CA LYS A 22 21.73 33.05 23.11
C LYS A 22 21.17 31.83 23.84
N TYR A 23 20.01 31.34 23.40
CA TYR A 23 19.49 30.04 23.81
C TYR A 23 20.15 28.90 23.00
N GLU A 24 20.24 27.73 23.62
CA GLU A 24 20.74 26.55 22.95
C GLU A 24 19.77 26.08 21.83
N LYS A 25 20.32 25.62 20.72
CA LYS A 25 19.51 25.00 19.65
C LYS A 25 18.97 23.66 20.13
N LEU A 26 17.65 23.51 20.06
CA LEU A 26 16.91 22.32 20.48
C LEU A 26 16.09 21.78 19.33
N GLU A 27 15.79 20.49 19.35
CA GLU A 27 14.75 19.90 18.50
C GLU A 27 13.38 20.18 19.12
N TYR A 28 12.45 20.70 18.34
CA TYR A 28 11.12 21.07 18.77
C TYR A 28 10.08 20.80 17.69
N ASP A 29 8.83 20.66 18.12
CA ASP A 29 7.70 20.44 17.24
C ASP A 29 7.04 21.76 16.80
N VAL A 30 6.58 21.75 15.53
CA VAL A 30 5.66 22.75 14.99
C VAL A 30 4.43 21.99 14.51
N SER A 31 3.30 22.24 15.14
CA SER A 31 2.05 21.52 14.92
C SER A 31 0.83 22.43 14.92
N GLU A 32 -0.34 21.88 14.60
CA GLU A 32 -1.60 22.64 14.75
C GLU A 32 -1.99 22.76 16.23
N PRO A 33 -2.44 23.93 16.69
CA PRO A 33 -2.92 24.06 18.04
C PRO A 33 -4.26 23.33 18.24
N PRO A 34 -4.60 22.91 19.47
CA PRO A 34 -5.84 22.17 19.75
C PRO A 34 -7.11 22.99 19.49
N LYS A 35 -7.02 24.31 19.53
CA LYS A 35 -8.12 25.23 19.25
C LYS A 35 -7.69 26.26 18.21
N LYS A 36 -8.56 26.55 17.26
CA LYS A 36 -8.31 27.52 16.17
C LYS A 36 -8.08 28.97 16.67
N GLU A 37 -8.66 29.33 17.79
CA GLU A 37 -8.49 30.65 18.38
C GLU A 37 -7.04 30.97 18.76
N PHE A 38 -6.20 29.96 18.91
CA PHE A 38 -4.78 30.13 19.23
C PHE A 38 -3.90 30.40 17.98
N GLY A 39 -4.44 30.31 16.77
CA GLY A 39 -3.72 30.52 15.53
C GLY A 39 -3.70 29.32 14.63
N ASP A 40 -2.85 29.33 13.59
CA ASP A 40 -2.77 28.26 12.59
C ASP A 40 -1.77 27.17 12.96
N LEU A 41 -0.62 27.55 13.53
CA LEU A 41 0.46 26.66 13.96
C LEU A 41 1.00 27.08 15.31
N THR A 42 1.58 26.14 16.05
CA THR A 42 2.16 26.39 17.38
C THR A 42 3.47 25.63 17.56
N THR A 43 4.33 26.12 18.45
CA THR A 43 5.53 25.39 18.87
C THR A 43 5.64 25.31 20.39
N ASN A 44 6.30 24.22 20.84
CA ASN A 44 6.55 23.91 22.25
C ASN A 44 7.95 24.31 22.73
N ILE A 45 8.71 25.07 21.96
CA ILE A 45 10.13 25.37 22.21
C ILE A 45 10.39 25.97 23.57
N SER A 46 9.53 26.88 24.05
CA SER A 46 9.64 27.54 25.35
C SER A 46 9.58 26.57 26.54
N PHE A 47 8.81 25.48 26.42
CA PHE A 47 8.77 24.43 27.45
C PHE A 47 10.08 23.63 27.49
N LEU A 48 10.69 23.40 26.32
CA LEU A 48 11.97 22.66 26.23
C LEU A 48 13.11 23.51 26.84
N ILE A 49 13.12 24.81 26.55
CA ILE A 49 14.07 25.76 27.19
C ILE A 49 13.83 25.84 28.69
N SER A 50 12.56 26.02 29.12
CA SER A 50 12.17 26.09 30.53
C SER A 50 12.71 24.92 31.37
N LYS A 51 12.64 23.70 30.84
CA LYS A 51 13.17 22.51 31.53
C LYS A 51 14.68 22.55 31.75
N ARG A 52 15.43 23.30 30.94
CA ARG A 52 16.90 23.38 31.02
C ARG A 52 17.36 24.52 31.93
N ILE A 53 16.69 25.67 31.86
CA ILE A 53 17.12 26.88 32.60
C ILE A 53 16.23 27.21 33.78
N HIS A 54 15.19 26.41 34.07
CA HIS A 54 14.25 26.58 35.19
C HIS A 54 13.54 27.98 35.23
N LYS A 55 13.30 28.59 34.05
CA LYS A 55 12.56 29.84 33.87
C LYS A 55 11.12 29.53 33.43
N ASN A 56 10.17 30.41 33.75
CA ASN A 56 8.77 30.23 33.35
C ASN A 56 8.61 30.15 31.83
N PRO A 57 7.92 29.14 31.30
CA PRO A 57 7.73 28.96 29.82
C PRO A 57 7.06 30.18 29.16
N ASN A 58 6.11 30.83 29.84
CA ASN A 58 5.44 32.02 29.31
C ASN A 58 6.40 33.22 29.19
N GLU A 59 7.29 33.44 30.16
CA GLU A 59 8.30 34.48 30.07
C GLU A 59 9.26 34.23 28.89
N ILE A 60 9.68 33.01 28.70
CA ILE A 60 10.52 32.62 27.58
C ILE A 60 9.80 32.81 26.23
N ALA A 61 8.53 32.41 26.16
CA ALA A 61 7.72 32.60 24.95
C ALA A 61 7.57 34.08 24.59
N THR A 62 7.28 34.92 25.60
CA THR A 62 7.16 36.39 25.44
C THR A 62 8.49 37.00 25.01
N GLU A 63 9.59 36.62 25.64
CA GLU A 63 10.93 37.08 25.29
C GLU A 63 11.31 36.74 23.85
N LEU A 64 11.05 35.49 23.41
CA LEU A 64 11.31 35.04 22.03
C LEU A 64 10.45 35.81 21.02
N VAL A 65 9.16 36.00 21.32
CA VAL A 65 8.22 36.66 20.41
C VAL A 65 8.53 38.13 20.27
N ASP A 66 8.67 38.87 21.39
CA ASP A 66 8.78 40.34 21.38
C ASP A 66 10.18 40.80 20.98
N ASN A 67 11.22 40.13 21.46
CA ASN A 67 12.60 40.57 21.28
C ASN A 67 13.28 40.06 20.01
N SER A 68 12.71 39.04 19.33
CA SER A 68 13.30 38.52 18.10
C SER A 68 12.27 38.17 17.03
N ILE A 69 11.30 37.27 17.30
CA ILE A 69 10.43 36.73 16.25
C ILE A 69 9.66 37.84 15.52
N ASN A 70 8.94 38.70 16.24
CA ASN A 70 8.17 39.78 15.64
C ASN A 70 9.04 40.86 14.98
N LEU A 71 10.27 41.08 15.46
CA LEU A 71 11.24 41.95 14.77
C LEU A 71 11.70 41.35 13.44
N GLN A 72 11.96 40.03 13.39
CA GLN A 72 12.27 39.33 12.17
C GLN A 72 11.12 39.44 11.18
N LEU A 73 9.88 39.16 11.61
CA LEU A 73 8.69 39.23 10.76
C LEU A 73 8.46 40.62 10.17
N LYS A 74 8.67 41.69 10.94
CA LYS A 74 8.60 43.09 10.45
C LYS A 74 9.64 43.39 9.35
N ASN A 75 10.80 42.78 9.45
CA ASN A 75 11.92 42.97 8.49
C ASN A 75 11.86 42.02 7.30
N MET A 76 10.94 41.05 7.31
CA MET A 76 10.73 40.15 6.20
C MET A 76 9.99 40.84 5.04
N SER A 77 10.18 40.33 3.83
CA SER A 77 9.46 40.80 2.65
C SER A 77 7.95 40.60 2.79
N LYS A 78 7.19 41.36 1.99
CA LYS A 78 5.72 41.17 1.88
C LYS A 78 5.30 39.75 1.45
N ASP A 79 6.25 38.94 1.03
CA ASP A 79 6.03 37.56 0.61
C ASP A 79 6.21 36.53 1.75
N SER A 80 6.37 37.01 3.02
CA SER A 80 6.38 36.11 4.19
C SER A 80 5.11 35.27 4.25
N LEU A 81 5.26 33.98 4.53
CA LEU A 81 4.14 33.05 4.74
C LEU A 81 3.51 33.17 6.12
N ILE A 82 4.17 33.89 7.05
CA ILE A 82 3.74 34.11 8.42
C ILE A 82 3.35 35.56 8.58
N LEU A 83 2.15 35.81 9.10
CA LEU A 83 1.61 37.14 9.35
C LEU A 83 2.13 37.75 10.68
N ASN A 84 2.02 36.96 11.74
CA ASN A 84 2.46 37.35 13.08
C ASN A 84 2.68 36.11 13.97
N ALA A 85 3.31 36.34 15.12
CA ALA A 85 3.47 35.36 16.19
C ALA A 85 3.02 35.95 17.53
N ASN A 86 2.42 35.12 18.39
CA ASN A 86 1.92 35.52 19.71
C ASN A 86 2.35 34.49 20.77
N ALA A 87 2.83 34.99 21.92
CA ALA A 87 3.06 34.15 23.08
C ALA A 87 1.72 33.88 23.79
N HIS A 88 1.44 32.61 24.08
CA HIS A 88 0.27 32.23 24.86
C HIS A 88 0.63 32.11 26.35
N ILE A 89 -0.32 32.38 27.22
CA ILE A 89 -0.11 32.34 28.68
C ILE A 89 0.39 31.00 29.20
N SER A 90 0.12 29.91 28.48
CA SER A 90 0.66 28.57 28.79
C SER A 90 2.13 28.39 28.43
N GLY A 91 2.73 29.30 27.66
CA GLY A 91 4.10 29.18 27.16
C GLY A 91 4.23 28.70 25.72
N HIS A 92 3.14 28.40 25.01
CA HIS A 92 3.20 28.12 23.58
C HIS A 92 3.43 29.40 22.77
N ILE A 93 4.15 29.25 21.64
CA ILE A 93 4.26 30.34 20.66
C ILE A 93 3.37 29.96 19.47
N ASN A 94 2.39 30.79 19.18
CA ASN A 94 1.39 30.58 18.15
C ASN A 94 1.66 31.49 16.94
N PHE A 95 1.49 30.95 15.75
CA PHE A 95 1.73 31.62 14.47
C PHE A 95 0.45 31.69 13.67
N ASN A 96 0.20 32.83 13.02
CA ASN A 96 -0.86 33.01 12.06
C ASN A 96 -0.26 33.01 10.62
N ILE A 97 -0.87 32.26 9.72
CA ILE A 97 -0.47 32.18 8.32
C ILE A 97 -0.90 33.47 7.59
N ASN A 98 -0.02 34.00 6.74
CA ASN A 98 -0.36 35.04 5.80
C ASN A 98 -1.08 34.41 4.59
N TYR A 99 -2.40 34.28 4.67
CA TYR A 99 -3.20 33.65 3.62
C TYR A 99 -3.15 34.39 2.28
N VAL A 100 -2.84 35.68 2.25
CA VAL A 100 -2.66 36.43 0.99
C VAL A 100 -1.48 35.87 0.18
N THR A 101 -0.38 35.58 0.85
CA THR A 101 0.80 34.99 0.21
C THR A 101 0.65 33.47 0.08
N PHE A 102 0.15 32.82 1.12
CA PHE A 102 0.02 31.37 1.17
C PHE A 102 -0.91 30.82 0.09
N ASN A 103 -2.07 31.42 -0.14
CA ASN A 103 -3.04 30.96 -1.13
C ASN A 103 -2.52 30.95 -2.58
N ARG A 104 -1.38 31.60 -2.84
CA ARG A 104 -0.76 31.58 -4.19
C ARG A 104 -0.36 30.19 -4.66
N PHE A 105 -0.21 29.21 -3.76
CA PHE A 105 0.06 27.83 -4.16
C PHE A 105 -1.09 27.22 -4.99
N LEU A 106 -2.32 27.66 -4.75
CA LEU A 106 -3.50 27.20 -5.49
C LEU A 106 -3.31 27.40 -7.00
N LEU A 107 -2.67 28.48 -7.44
CA LEU A 107 -2.39 28.74 -8.85
C LEU A 107 -1.52 27.66 -9.49
N LYS A 108 -0.50 27.19 -8.76
CA LYS A 108 0.35 26.09 -9.24
C LYS A 108 -0.41 24.78 -9.29
N TRP A 109 -1.22 24.51 -8.28
CA TRP A 109 -1.92 23.24 -8.14
C TRP A 109 -3.21 23.12 -8.97
N VAL A 110 -3.64 24.18 -9.64
CA VAL A 110 -4.66 24.11 -10.67
C VAL A 110 -4.22 23.21 -11.82
N ASN A 111 -2.95 23.24 -12.16
CA ASN A 111 -2.37 22.28 -13.09
C ASN A 111 -1.99 20.98 -12.34
N GLN A 112 -2.60 19.86 -12.73
CA GLN A 112 -2.41 18.57 -12.06
C GLN A 112 -0.94 18.09 -12.08
N ASN A 113 -0.18 18.45 -13.11
CA ASN A 113 1.24 18.06 -13.23
C ASN A 113 2.14 18.71 -12.18
N ASP A 114 1.74 19.86 -11.63
CA ASP A 114 2.51 20.58 -10.62
C ASP A 114 2.33 20.02 -9.20
N LEU A 115 1.43 19.05 -9.02
CA LEU A 115 1.25 18.29 -7.77
C LEU A 115 2.26 17.16 -7.57
N LEU A 116 2.99 16.80 -8.64
CA LEU A 116 3.99 15.75 -8.56
C LEU A 116 5.12 16.21 -7.64
N LEU A 117 5.40 15.42 -6.62
CA LEU A 117 6.57 15.63 -5.77
C LEU A 117 7.82 15.38 -6.60
N PRO A 118 8.82 16.28 -6.56
CA PRO A 118 10.12 15.95 -7.10
C PRO A 118 10.65 14.73 -6.33
N PRO A 119 11.24 13.75 -7.01
CA PRO A 119 11.82 12.61 -6.32
C PRO A 119 12.93 13.10 -5.39
N ASP A 120 12.91 12.65 -4.14
CA ASP A 120 14.05 12.79 -3.23
C ASP A 120 15.23 11.93 -3.72
N GLY A 121 15.88 12.41 -4.77
CA GLY A 121 16.99 11.76 -5.45
C GLY A 121 16.55 10.88 -6.62
N PRO A 122 17.30 10.94 -7.73
CA PRO A 122 16.96 10.25 -8.96
C PRO A 122 17.09 8.74 -8.81
N ASN A 123 16.13 8.01 -9.35
CA ASN A 123 16.23 6.59 -9.72
C ASN A 123 16.48 5.57 -8.61
N LYS A 124 15.95 5.76 -7.39
CA LYS A 124 15.98 4.68 -6.40
C LYS A 124 15.01 3.58 -6.84
N GLN A 125 15.55 2.39 -7.08
CA GLN A 125 14.76 1.22 -7.40
C GLN A 125 14.16 0.63 -6.12
N ILE A 126 12.85 0.36 -6.14
CA ILE A 126 12.09 -0.27 -5.05
C ILE A 126 11.56 -1.60 -5.57
N VAL A 127 11.79 -2.67 -4.83
CA VAL A 127 11.17 -3.98 -5.08
C VAL A 127 10.08 -4.19 -4.05
N ILE A 128 8.87 -4.51 -4.51
CA ILE A 128 7.73 -4.80 -3.65
C ILE A 128 7.27 -6.23 -3.95
N GLU A 129 7.33 -7.09 -2.95
CA GLU A 129 6.79 -8.43 -3.01
C GLU A 129 5.48 -8.47 -2.24
N HIS A 130 4.43 -8.93 -2.88
CA HIS A 130 3.13 -9.11 -2.25
C HIS A 130 2.31 -10.22 -2.89
N THR A 131 1.15 -10.51 -2.35
CA THR A 131 0.24 -11.59 -2.72
C THR A 131 0.75 -12.93 -2.22
N SER A 132 1.71 -13.55 -2.87
CA SER A 132 2.40 -14.79 -2.43
C SER A 132 1.42 -15.85 -1.91
N VAL A 133 0.36 -16.11 -2.69
CA VAL A 133 -0.71 -17.06 -2.35
C VAL A 133 -0.42 -18.39 -3.01
N ASN A 134 -0.51 -19.49 -2.24
CA ASN A 134 -0.31 -20.83 -2.74
C ASN A 134 -1.29 -21.15 -3.87
N PRO A 135 -0.82 -21.69 -5.00
CA PRO A 135 -1.67 -21.99 -6.16
C PRO A 135 -2.44 -23.33 -5.99
N ASN A 136 -3.32 -23.36 -5.00
CA ASN A 136 -4.13 -24.53 -4.67
C ASN A 136 -5.63 -24.24 -4.50
N LYS A 137 -6.02 -22.97 -4.54
CA LYS A 137 -7.41 -22.53 -4.35
C LYS A 137 -7.60 -21.07 -4.75
N ALA A 138 -8.85 -20.63 -4.87
CA ALA A 138 -9.21 -19.25 -5.11
C ALA A 138 -8.77 -18.31 -3.98
N LEU A 139 -8.64 -17.01 -4.28
CA LEU A 139 -8.37 -15.99 -3.30
C LEU A 139 -9.55 -15.78 -2.35
N HIS A 140 -9.27 -15.43 -1.11
CA HIS A 140 -10.26 -14.95 -0.13
C HIS A 140 -9.94 -13.49 0.28
N ILE A 141 -10.86 -12.86 1.02
CA ILE A 141 -10.72 -11.45 1.40
C ILE A 141 -9.43 -11.15 2.18
N GLY A 142 -8.93 -12.09 2.96
CA GLY A 142 -7.64 -11.94 3.65
C GLY A 142 -6.46 -11.83 2.68
N HIS A 143 -6.50 -12.56 1.55
CA HIS A 143 -5.53 -12.42 0.48
C HIS A 143 -5.66 -11.05 -0.22
N LEU A 144 -6.91 -10.58 -0.46
CA LEU A 144 -7.12 -9.25 -1.03
C LEU A 144 -6.50 -8.14 -0.19
N ARG A 145 -6.45 -8.27 1.14
CA ARG A 145 -5.77 -7.29 2.00
C ARG A 145 -4.30 -7.17 1.65
N ASN A 146 -3.61 -8.29 1.50
CA ASN A 146 -2.20 -8.32 1.06
C ASN A 146 -2.03 -7.63 -0.30
N VAL A 147 -2.82 -8.08 -1.29
CA VAL A 147 -2.80 -7.54 -2.66
C VAL A 147 -2.99 -6.02 -2.65
N ILE A 148 -3.99 -5.53 -1.93
CA ILE A 148 -4.35 -4.11 -1.90
C ILE A 148 -3.29 -3.26 -1.19
N ILE A 149 -2.71 -3.74 -0.09
CA ILE A 149 -1.60 -3.05 0.59
C ILE A 149 -0.40 -2.94 -0.36
N GLY A 150 0.02 -4.05 -0.97
CA GLY A 150 1.17 -4.08 -1.87
C GLY A 150 0.98 -3.20 -3.10
N ASP A 151 -0.19 -3.30 -3.77
CA ASP A 151 -0.52 -2.47 -4.93
C ASP A 151 -0.61 -0.97 -4.57
N THR A 152 -1.12 -0.64 -3.38
CA THR A 152 -1.18 0.77 -2.95
C THR A 152 0.23 1.33 -2.70
N LEU A 153 1.12 0.55 -2.10
CA LEU A 153 2.53 0.95 -1.96
C LEU A 153 3.20 1.12 -3.33
N TYR A 154 2.97 0.19 -4.26
CA TYR A 154 3.45 0.33 -5.64
C TYR A 154 2.99 1.65 -6.26
N ARG A 155 1.69 1.97 -6.17
CA ARG A 155 1.12 3.21 -6.71
C ARG A 155 1.70 4.45 -6.02
N LEU A 156 1.91 4.39 -4.72
CA LEU A 156 2.50 5.47 -3.93
C LEU A 156 3.95 5.75 -4.35
N PHE A 157 4.78 4.72 -4.46
CA PHE A 157 6.17 4.87 -4.93
C PHE A 157 6.23 5.32 -6.40
N LYS A 158 5.35 4.81 -7.26
CA LYS A 158 5.23 5.25 -8.65
C LYS A 158 4.80 6.72 -8.74
N PHE A 159 3.85 7.15 -7.91
CA PHE A 159 3.38 8.53 -7.85
C PHE A 159 4.52 9.50 -7.50
N THR A 160 5.46 9.07 -6.67
CA THR A 160 6.66 9.83 -6.30
C THR A 160 7.87 9.54 -7.21
N ASN A 161 7.60 9.03 -8.40
CA ASN A 161 8.58 8.81 -9.47
C ASN A 161 9.73 7.84 -9.15
N HIS A 162 9.49 6.89 -8.23
CA HIS A 162 10.43 5.81 -7.98
C HIS A 162 10.28 4.72 -9.05
N LYS A 163 11.40 4.12 -9.47
CA LYS A 163 11.40 2.92 -10.30
C LYS A 163 10.98 1.73 -9.42
N THR A 164 9.79 1.18 -9.64
CA THR A 164 9.23 0.09 -8.82
C THR A 164 9.08 -1.19 -9.62
N ILE A 165 9.43 -2.32 -8.97
CA ILE A 165 9.23 -3.68 -9.50
C ILE A 165 8.35 -4.43 -8.51
N VAL A 166 7.28 -5.04 -9.01
CA VAL A 166 6.31 -5.80 -8.20
C VAL A 166 6.47 -7.29 -8.47
N LEU A 167 6.78 -8.03 -7.41
CA LEU A 167 6.95 -9.48 -7.43
C LEU A 167 5.74 -10.17 -6.80
N ASN A 168 5.35 -11.32 -7.39
CA ASN A 168 4.45 -12.27 -6.78
C ASN A 168 5.14 -13.63 -6.70
N TYR A 169 5.40 -14.10 -5.48
CA TYR A 169 6.02 -15.39 -5.24
C TYR A 169 4.99 -16.50 -5.32
N ILE A 170 5.28 -17.53 -6.10
CA ILE A 170 4.39 -18.66 -6.37
C ILE A 170 4.99 -19.93 -5.77
N ASP A 171 4.42 -20.43 -4.67
CA ASP A 171 4.78 -21.70 -4.04
C ASP A 171 4.19 -22.88 -4.84
N ASP A 172 4.80 -23.17 -5.99
CA ASP A 172 4.40 -24.22 -6.92
C ASP A 172 4.99 -25.60 -6.60
N SER A 173 5.85 -25.70 -5.59
CA SER A 173 6.50 -26.93 -5.13
C SER A 173 6.01 -27.42 -3.76
N GLY A 174 5.10 -26.69 -3.13
CA GLY A 174 4.62 -26.97 -1.78
C GLY A 174 3.69 -28.16 -1.65
N VAL A 175 3.53 -28.61 -0.40
CA VAL A 175 2.65 -29.74 0.00
C VAL A 175 1.22 -29.56 -0.50
N GLN A 176 0.71 -28.31 -0.51
CA GLN A 176 -0.68 -28.01 -0.89
C GLN A 176 -0.91 -28.21 -2.40
N VAL A 177 0.09 -27.94 -3.22
CA VAL A 177 0.06 -28.24 -4.66
C VAL A 177 0.14 -29.74 -4.86
N ALA A 178 1.05 -30.43 -4.15
CA ALA A 178 1.17 -31.89 -4.23
C ALA A 178 -0.16 -32.60 -3.89
N ASP A 179 -0.93 -32.09 -2.92
CA ASP A 179 -2.25 -32.64 -2.57
C ASP A 179 -3.23 -32.60 -3.75
N LEU A 180 -3.23 -31.54 -4.56
CA LEU A 180 -4.05 -31.46 -5.77
C LEU A 180 -3.59 -32.45 -6.85
N ILE A 181 -2.28 -32.60 -7.02
CA ILE A 181 -1.73 -33.53 -8.00
C ILE A 181 -2.06 -34.97 -7.61
N VAL A 182 -1.98 -35.30 -6.31
CA VAL A 182 -2.44 -36.60 -5.78
C VAL A 182 -3.93 -36.80 -6.06
N ALA A 183 -4.75 -35.77 -5.84
CA ALA A 183 -6.18 -35.83 -6.14
C ALA A 183 -6.44 -36.20 -7.61
N PHE A 184 -5.80 -35.52 -8.54
CA PHE A 184 -6.02 -35.70 -9.97
C PHE A 184 -5.41 -36.98 -10.52
N LYS A 185 -4.29 -37.45 -10.02
CA LYS A 185 -3.57 -38.62 -10.55
C LYS A 185 -3.89 -39.93 -9.84
N PHE A 186 -4.24 -39.88 -8.54
CA PHE A 186 -4.32 -41.07 -7.71
C PHE A 186 -5.63 -41.25 -6.93
N ALA A 187 -6.45 -40.17 -6.77
CA ALA A 187 -7.69 -40.21 -5.99
C ALA A 187 -8.96 -40.08 -6.82
N GLY A 188 -8.86 -40.17 -8.17
CA GLY A 188 -10.02 -40.24 -9.06
C GLY A 188 -10.70 -38.90 -9.38
N PHE A 189 -10.14 -37.77 -8.98
CA PHE A 189 -10.62 -36.46 -9.41
C PHE A 189 -10.14 -36.11 -10.82
N SER A 190 -10.90 -35.31 -11.57
CA SER A 190 -10.55 -34.93 -12.94
C SER A 190 -10.41 -33.40 -13.06
N PRO A 191 -9.30 -32.89 -13.63
CA PRO A 191 -9.16 -31.45 -13.88
C PRO A 191 -10.01 -30.97 -15.08
N ALA A 192 -10.71 -31.87 -15.79
CA ALA A 192 -11.56 -31.54 -16.93
C ALA A 192 -13.06 -31.50 -16.59
N ASN A 193 -13.48 -32.14 -15.51
CA ASN A 193 -14.89 -32.22 -15.11
C ASN A 193 -15.25 -31.09 -14.15
N ILE A 194 -15.41 -29.88 -14.69
CA ILE A 194 -15.77 -28.68 -13.93
C ILE A 194 -17.16 -28.26 -14.39
N GLU A 195 -18.05 -27.94 -13.45
CA GLU A 195 -19.35 -27.34 -13.75
C GLU A 195 -19.16 -25.99 -14.46
N GLU A 196 -19.97 -25.68 -15.45
CA GLU A 196 -19.79 -24.53 -16.37
C GLU A 196 -19.62 -23.17 -15.68
N ASN A 197 -20.09 -23.02 -14.43
CA ASN A 197 -20.09 -21.75 -13.69
C ASN A 197 -19.06 -21.69 -12.54
N ILE A 198 -18.18 -22.72 -12.40
CA ILE A 198 -17.21 -22.77 -11.32
C ILE A 198 -15.80 -22.48 -11.88
N LYS A 199 -15.10 -21.51 -11.31
CA LYS A 199 -13.70 -21.26 -11.64
C LYS A 199 -12.82 -22.45 -11.20
N PHE A 200 -11.77 -22.73 -11.98
CA PHE A 200 -10.88 -23.85 -11.70
C PHE A 200 -10.17 -23.77 -10.36
N ASP A 201 -9.75 -22.57 -9.95
CA ASP A 201 -9.12 -22.32 -8.64
C ASP A 201 -10.09 -22.57 -7.48
N GLN A 202 -11.38 -22.26 -7.65
CA GLN A 202 -12.43 -22.59 -6.70
C GLN A 202 -12.63 -24.10 -6.60
N TYR A 203 -12.77 -24.79 -7.75
CA TYR A 203 -12.87 -26.24 -7.80
C TYR A 203 -11.69 -26.94 -7.14
N CYS A 204 -10.45 -26.45 -7.38
CA CYS A 204 -9.26 -26.95 -6.70
C CYS A 204 -9.31 -26.76 -5.18
N GLY A 205 -9.88 -25.64 -4.71
CA GLY A 205 -10.09 -25.40 -3.30
C GLY A 205 -11.01 -26.42 -2.63
N ASP A 206 -12.11 -26.79 -3.31
CA ASP A 206 -13.05 -27.81 -2.83
C ASP A 206 -12.40 -29.21 -2.79
N ILE A 207 -11.62 -29.54 -3.83
CA ILE A 207 -10.83 -30.79 -3.87
C ILE A 207 -9.83 -30.81 -2.71
N TYR A 208 -9.10 -29.72 -2.47
CA TYR A 208 -8.14 -29.64 -1.38
C TYR A 208 -8.78 -29.94 -0.02
N VAL A 209 -9.97 -29.41 0.24
CA VAL A 209 -10.72 -29.70 1.49
C VAL A 209 -11.09 -31.20 1.55
N ARG A 210 -11.61 -31.78 0.45
CA ARG A 210 -11.97 -33.20 0.40
C ARG A 210 -10.74 -34.11 0.58
N MET A 211 -9.60 -33.75 0.02
CA MET A 211 -8.35 -34.52 0.17
C MET A 211 -7.88 -34.59 1.61
N ASN A 212 -8.03 -33.51 2.39
CA ASN A 212 -7.72 -33.54 3.82
C ASN A 212 -8.55 -34.57 4.61
N GLU A 213 -9.80 -34.82 4.21
CA GLU A 213 -10.62 -35.88 4.80
C GLU A 213 -10.21 -37.27 4.31
N ILE A 214 -9.93 -37.42 3.02
CA ILE A 214 -9.49 -38.69 2.43
C ILE A 214 -8.18 -39.17 3.04
N TYR A 215 -7.22 -38.30 3.31
CA TYR A 215 -5.95 -38.66 3.96
C TYR A 215 -6.11 -39.24 5.37
N LYS A 216 -7.22 -38.97 6.07
CA LYS A 216 -7.47 -39.56 7.39
C LYS A 216 -7.71 -41.06 7.34
N THR A 217 -8.20 -41.57 6.22
CA THR A 217 -8.59 -42.97 6.00
C THR A 217 -7.72 -43.71 4.99
N ASN A 218 -6.96 -43.00 4.17
CA ASN A 218 -6.12 -43.60 3.12
C ASN A 218 -4.65 -43.17 3.22
N LEU A 219 -3.88 -43.98 3.93
CA LEU A 219 -2.44 -43.74 4.18
C LEU A 219 -1.59 -43.92 2.90
N GLU A 220 -2.05 -44.72 1.94
CA GLU A 220 -1.31 -44.91 0.68
C GLU A 220 -1.16 -43.60 -0.08
N LEU A 221 -2.17 -42.76 -0.09
CA LEU A 221 -2.11 -41.46 -0.75
C LEU A 221 -1.11 -40.50 -0.11
N ILE A 222 -0.78 -40.69 1.17
CA ILE A 222 0.29 -39.92 1.83
C ILE A 222 1.64 -40.26 1.24
N GLU A 223 1.90 -41.53 0.92
CA GLU A 223 3.14 -41.94 0.24
C GLU A 223 3.17 -41.41 -1.20
N LYS A 224 2.03 -41.41 -1.90
CA LYS A 224 1.92 -40.76 -3.24
C LYS A 224 2.25 -39.26 -3.18
N ARG A 225 1.85 -38.56 -2.10
CA ARG A 225 2.21 -37.15 -1.91
C ARG A 225 3.73 -36.94 -1.79
N LYS A 226 4.42 -37.80 -1.06
CA LYS A 226 5.89 -37.75 -0.95
C LYS A 226 6.55 -37.97 -2.32
N LEU A 227 6.02 -38.91 -3.11
CA LEU A 227 6.47 -39.15 -4.48
C LEU A 227 6.28 -37.89 -5.33
N VAL A 228 5.09 -37.28 -5.31
CA VAL A 228 4.78 -36.07 -6.08
C VAL A 228 5.74 -34.94 -5.74
N ILE A 229 5.99 -34.67 -4.44
CA ILE A 229 6.92 -33.62 -4.00
C ILE A 229 8.32 -33.89 -4.57
N ARG A 230 8.83 -35.10 -4.47
CA ARG A 230 10.16 -35.46 -5.00
C ARG A 230 10.23 -35.25 -6.51
N GLU A 231 9.21 -35.67 -7.27
CA GLU A 231 9.17 -35.54 -8.72
C GLU A 231 9.10 -34.06 -9.17
N ILE A 232 8.39 -33.22 -8.40
CA ILE A 232 8.38 -31.75 -8.62
C ILE A 232 9.78 -31.15 -8.41
N GLU A 233 10.48 -31.57 -7.35
CA GLU A 233 11.83 -31.11 -7.04
C GLU A 233 12.86 -31.60 -8.10
N GLU A 234 12.66 -32.76 -8.73
CA GLU A 234 13.47 -33.26 -9.84
C GLU A 234 13.24 -32.48 -11.15
N GLY A 235 12.04 -31.96 -11.37
CA GLY A 235 11.70 -30.97 -12.39
C GLY A 235 11.49 -31.48 -13.82
N ASN A 236 12.02 -32.65 -14.21
CA ASN A 236 12.00 -33.15 -15.59
C ASN A 236 11.09 -34.36 -15.81
N THR A 237 10.15 -34.62 -14.91
CA THR A 237 9.24 -35.77 -14.97
C THR A 237 7.89 -35.38 -15.59
N GLU A 238 7.13 -36.37 -16.07
CA GLU A 238 5.76 -36.14 -16.54
C GLU A 238 4.87 -35.56 -15.44
N LEU A 239 5.12 -35.95 -14.19
CA LEU A 239 4.36 -35.49 -13.05
C LEU A 239 4.69 -34.04 -12.75
N ALA A 240 5.95 -33.61 -12.83
CA ALA A 240 6.37 -32.23 -12.72
C ALA A 240 5.77 -31.34 -13.81
N GLN A 241 5.75 -31.81 -15.07
CA GLN A 241 5.12 -31.10 -16.19
C GLN A 241 3.61 -30.94 -15.99
N PHE A 242 2.94 -32.00 -15.53
CA PHE A 242 1.52 -31.94 -15.20
C PHE A 242 1.25 -30.96 -14.05
N THR A 243 2.09 -30.98 -13.02
CA THR A 243 2.00 -30.02 -11.91
C THR A 243 2.11 -28.60 -12.42
N HIS A 244 3.10 -28.31 -13.25
CA HIS A 244 3.29 -26.99 -13.84
C HIS A 244 2.05 -26.51 -14.62
N TYR A 245 1.46 -27.38 -15.44
CA TYR A 245 0.22 -27.07 -16.15
C TYR A 245 -0.95 -26.71 -15.20
N ILE A 246 -1.15 -27.49 -14.14
CA ILE A 246 -2.22 -27.25 -13.14
C ILE A 246 -1.98 -25.94 -12.41
N VAL A 247 -0.75 -25.71 -11.96
CA VAL A 247 -0.36 -24.48 -11.25
C VAL A 247 -0.59 -23.25 -12.12
N GLU A 248 -0.12 -23.24 -13.36
CA GLU A 248 -0.32 -22.09 -14.26
C GLU A 248 -1.80 -21.78 -14.48
N LYS A 249 -2.64 -22.80 -14.59
CA LYS A 249 -4.10 -22.63 -14.74
C LYS A 249 -4.72 -21.97 -13.49
N ILE A 250 -4.30 -22.39 -12.28
CA ILE A 250 -4.77 -21.79 -11.02
C ILE A 250 -4.24 -20.36 -10.87
N VAL A 251 -2.94 -20.15 -11.09
CA VAL A 251 -2.30 -18.82 -10.97
C VAL A 251 -2.98 -17.82 -11.89
N LYS A 252 -3.30 -18.22 -13.13
CA LYS A 252 -4.00 -17.33 -14.07
C LYS A 252 -5.34 -16.85 -13.50
N GLN A 253 -6.12 -17.73 -12.88
CA GLN A 253 -7.41 -17.36 -12.31
C GLN A 253 -7.28 -16.55 -11.03
N GLN A 254 -6.28 -16.83 -10.18
CA GLN A 254 -5.95 -15.97 -9.06
C GLN A 254 -5.56 -14.55 -9.51
N LEU A 255 -4.80 -14.44 -10.61
CA LEU A 255 -4.44 -13.16 -11.21
C LEU A 255 -5.66 -12.42 -11.78
N GLU A 256 -6.62 -13.12 -12.40
CA GLU A 256 -7.87 -12.52 -12.86
C GLU A 256 -8.63 -11.84 -11.71
N SER A 257 -8.68 -12.46 -10.52
CA SER A 257 -9.24 -11.84 -9.31
C SER A 257 -8.42 -10.63 -8.84
N CYS A 258 -7.08 -10.68 -8.95
CA CYS A 258 -6.21 -9.53 -8.66
C CYS A 258 -6.39 -8.40 -9.68
N TRP A 259 -6.52 -8.74 -10.97
CA TRP A 259 -6.74 -7.76 -12.04
C TRP A 259 -8.12 -7.09 -11.94
N ARG A 260 -9.12 -7.82 -11.48
CA ARG A 260 -10.45 -7.25 -11.20
C ARG A 260 -10.38 -6.11 -10.19
N ILE A 261 -9.54 -6.21 -9.17
CA ILE A 261 -9.29 -5.12 -8.21
C ILE A 261 -8.19 -4.16 -8.66
N LYS A 262 -7.80 -4.19 -9.95
CA LYS A 262 -6.81 -3.30 -10.58
C LYS A 262 -5.41 -3.39 -9.99
N SER A 263 -5.01 -4.54 -9.44
CA SER A 263 -3.62 -4.83 -9.07
C SER A 263 -2.85 -5.34 -10.28
N ARG A 264 -1.53 -5.07 -10.31
CA ARG A 264 -0.63 -5.54 -11.37
C ARG A 264 0.69 -6.07 -10.79
N TYR A 265 1.40 -6.85 -11.61
CA TYR A 265 2.70 -7.42 -11.25
C TYR A 265 3.67 -7.28 -12.42
N ASP A 266 4.98 -7.24 -12.11
CA ASP A 266 6.01 -7.28 -13.12
C ASP A 266 6.54 -8.71 -13.32
N LEU A 267 6.64 -9.48 -12.23
CA LEU A 267 7.26 -10.80 -12.27
C LEU A 267 6.59 -11.80 -11.34
N LEU A 268 6.29 -12.99 -11.85
CA LEU A 268 6.00 -14.19 -11.07
C LEU A 268 7.31 -14.92 -10.79
N VAL A 269 7.62 -15.14 -9.53
CA VAL A 269 8.79 -15.90 -9.10
C VAL A 269 8.34 -17.29 -8.68
N MET A 270 8.68 -18.31 -9.48
CA MET A 270 8.29 -19.69 -9.22
C MET A 270 9.25 -20.34 -8.22
N GLU A 271 8.74 -20.92 -7.12
CA GLU A 271 9.58 -21.58 -6.11
C GLU A 271 10.37 -22.74 -6.69
N SER A 272 9.74 -23.54 -7.58
CA SER A 272 10.41 -24.64 -8.27
C SER A 272 11.67 -24.18 -9.01
N GLN A 273 11.63 -22.99 -9.62
CA GLN A 273 12.79 -22.44 -10.33
C GLN A 273 13.89 -21.99 -9.36
N ILE A 274 13.54 -21.51 -8.17
CA ILE A 274 14.50 -21.20 -7.11
C ILE A 274 15.23 -22.46 -6.66
N LEU A 275 14.51 -23.56 -6.49
CA LEU A 275 15.10 -24.86 -6.09
C LEU A 275 16.04 -25.38 -7.17
N LEU A 276 15.58 -25.46 -8.40
CA LEU A 276 16.33 -25.99 -9.54
C LEU A 276 17.55 -25.11 -9.90
N SER A 277 17.51 -23.80 -9.63
CA SER A 277 18.60 -22.85 -9.90
C SER A 277 19.82 -23.00 -8.99
N LYS A 278 19.71 -23.86 -7.97
CA LYS A 278 20.72 -23.99 -6.92
C LYS A 278 21.06 -22.66 -6.20
N LEU A 279 20.05 -21.77 -6.13
CA LEU A 279 20.18 -20.47 -5.48
C LEU A 279 20.63 -20.62 -4.03
N TRP A 280 20.15 -21.67 -3.38
CA TRP A 280 20.56 -22.01 -2.04
C TRP A 280 22.07 -22.31 -1.91
N GLU A 281 22.65 -23.08 -2.85
CA GLU A 281 24.07 -23.41 -2.80
C GLU A 281 24.95 -22.14 -2.88
N LYS A 282 24.57 -21.20 -3.75
CA LYS A 282 25.24 -19.88 -3.87
C LYS A 282 25.11 -19.07 -2.57
N THR A 283 23.89 -19.02 -2.02
CA THR A 283 23.61 -18.33 -0.76
C THR A 283 24.39 -18.98 0.41
N PHE A 284 24.40 -20.29 0.48
CA PHE A 284 25.13 -21.05 1.50
C PHE A 284 26.62 -20.72 1.48
N ASN A 285 27.24 -20.69 0.28
CA ASN A 285 28.66 -20.32 0.15
C ASN A 285 28.91 -18.90 0.63
N LEU A 286 28.05 -17.95 0.27
CA LEU A 286 28.12 -16.57 0.75
C LEU A 286 28.03 -16.49 2.27
N LEU A 287 27.08 -17.20 2.89
CA LEU A 287 26.90 -17.21 4.34
C LEU A 287 28.09 -17.85 5.07
N LYS A 288 28.68 -18.89 4.49
CA LYS A 288 29.86 -19.58 5.00
C LYS A 288 31.11 -18.68 4.92
N GLU A 289 31.36 -18.03 3.77
CA GLU A 289 32.46 -17.10 3.57
C GLU A 289 32.40 -15.92 4.56
N LYS A 290 31.19 -15.47 4.87
CA LYS A 290 30.95 -14.39 5.85
C LYS A 290 30.94 -14.87 7.30
N ASN A 291 31.14 -16.16 7.56
CA ASN A 291 31.08 -16.78 8.91
C ASN A 291 29.73 -16.55 9.66
N ILE A 292 28.62 -16.43 8.89
CA ILE A 292 27.27 -16.21 9.45
C ILE A 292 26.67 -17.54 9.93
N ILE A 293 27.05 -18.63 9.28
CA ILE A 293 26.62 -19.99 9.59
C ILE A 293 27.82 -20.85 10.00
N TYR A 294 27.58 -21.82 10.87
CA TYR A 294 28.60 -22.76 11.33
C TYR A 294 28.02 -24.16 11.42
N TYR A 295 28.94 -25.14 11.37
CA TYR A 295 28.60 -26.55 11.52
C TYR A 295 28.54 -26.90 13.01
N SER A 296 27.38 -27.37 13.48
CA SER A 296 27.18 -27.74 14.87
C SER A 296 27.77 -29.13 15.14
N SER A 297 28.83 -29.19 15.94
CA SER A 297 29.49 -30.43 16.32
C SER A 297 28.97 -31.03 17.63
N ASN A 298 28.18 -30.27 18.39
CA ASN A 298 27.70 -30.64 19.71
C ASN A 298 26.24 -30.23 19.91
N GLY A 299 25.56 -30.83 20.90
CA GLY A 299 24.24 -30.42 21.35
C GLY A 299 23.10 -31.01 20.53
N LYS A 300 21.93 -30.31 20.57
CA LYS A 300 20.67 -30.78 19.98
C LYS A 300 20.69 -30.81 18.43
N ASN A 301 21.50 -29.94 17.81
CA ASN A 301 21.56 -29.76 16.36
C ASN A 301 22.85 -30.33 15.76
N ILE A 302 23.40 -31.41 16.38
CA ILE A 302 24.61 -32.06 15.91
C ILE A 302 24.51 -32.46 14.43
N ASN A 303 25.58 -32.25 13.66
CA ASN A 303 25.70 -32.50 12.24
C ASN A 303 24.81 -31.63 11.37
N CYS A 304 24.28 -30.49 11.87
CA CYS A 304 23.53 -29.53 11.13
C CYS A 304 24.34 -28.24 10.87
N TRP A 305 24.03 -27.54 9.81
CA TRP A 305 24.44 -26.15 9.63
C TRP A 305 23.43 -25.23 10.28
N VAL A 306 23.91 -24.37 11.17
CA VAL A 306 23.05 -23.51 11.99
C VAL A 306 23.50 -22.05 11.94
N LEU A 307 22.56 -21.15 12.23
CA LEU A 307 22.83 -19.76 12.55
C LEU A 307 22.36 -19.47 13.99
N ARG A 308 22.85 -18.39 14.59
CA ARG A 308 22.36 -17.89 15.87
C ARG A 308 21.40 -16.73 15.66
N ASP A 309 20.24 -16.78 16.32
CA ASP A 309 19.30 -15.68 16.35
C ASP A 309 19.66 -14.64 17.43
N GLU A 310 18.82 -13.60 17.58
CA GLU A 310 19.01 -12.52 18.56
C GLU A 310 19.12 -13.03 20.02
N ASN A 311 18.49 -14.16 20.32
CA ASN A 311 18.50 -14.78 21.64
C ASN A 311 19.65 -15.77 21.81
N ASN A 312 20.59 -15.79 20.86
CA ASN A 312 21.71 -16.77 20.80
C ASN A 312 21.23 -18.23 20.66
N GLU A 313 19.98 -18.45 20.19
CA GLU A 313 19.45 -19.78 19.89
C GLU A 313 19.88 -20.25 18.50
N GLU A 314 20.27 -21.52 18.41
CA GLU A 314 20.61 -22.13 17.12
C GLU A 314 19.36 -22.40 16.28
N LYS A 315 19.37 -21.93 15.04
CA LYS A 315 18.36 -22.23 14.01
C LYS A 315 18.99 -23.06 12.90
N VAL A 316 18.41 -24.23 12.65
CA VAL A 316 18.90 -25.15 11.62
C VAL A 316 18.55 -24.62 10.23
N LEU A 317 19.55 -24.48 9.38
CA LEU A 317 19.39 -24.15 7.95
C LEU A 317 19.54 -25.38 7.07
N ILE A 318 20.52 -26.25 7.37
CA ILE A 318 20.66 -27.55 6.72
C ILE A 318 20.63 -28.62 7.80
N ARG A 319 19.82 -29.63 7.59
CA ARG A 319 19.71 -30.79 8.45
C ARG A 319 20.92 -31.72 8.30
N SER A 320 21.04 -32.66 9.21
CA SER A 320 22.11 -33.69 9.19
C SER A 320 22.07 -34.59 7.94
N ASP A 321 20.94 -34.70 7.28
CA ASP A 321 20.77 -35.42 5.99
C ASP A 321 21.14 -34.58 4.77
N GLY A 322 21.58 -33.34 4.94
CA GLY A 322 21.93 -32.40 3.87
C GLY A 322 20.75 -31.60 3.30
N THR A 323 19.53 -31.78 3.80
CA THR A 323 18.35 -31.07 3.28
C THR A 323 18.23 -29.65 3.84
N ALA A 324 17.95 -28.68 2.96
CA ALA A 324 17.70 -27.31 3.35
C ALA A 324 16.32 -27.16 4.00
N THR A 325 16.24 -26.29 5.02
CA THR A 325 14.97 -25.94 5.67
C THR A 325 14.22 -24.84 4.89
N TYR A 326 12.96 -24.58 5.22
CA TYR A 326 12.20 -23.45 4.65
C TYR A 326 12.92 -22.11 4.86
N VAL A 327 13.51 -21.91 6.05
CA VAL A 327 14.29 -20.70 6.37
C VAL A 327 15.41 -20.46 5.37
N ALA A 328 16.07 -21.53 4.94
CA ALA A 328 17.16 -21.46 3.97
C ALA A 328 16.68 -20.99 2.59
N LYS A 329 15.52 -21.46 2.15
CA LYS A 329 14.91 -21.05 0.88
C LYS A 329 14.55 -19.56 0.90
N ASP A 330 13.89 -19.09 1.97
CA ASP A 330 13.46 -17.71 2.12
C ASP A 330 14.64 -16.73 2.23
N ILE A 331 15.73 -17.13 2.92
CA ILE A 331 16.99 -16.38 2.95
C ILE A 331 17.55 -16.25 1.53
N SER A 332 17.59 -17.32 0.74
CA SER A 332 18.11 -17.29 -0.62
C SER A 332 17.32 -16.35 -1.51
N PHE A 333 16.01 -16.37 -1.38
CA PHE A 333 15.13 -15.48 -2.11
C PHE A 333 15.33 -14.01 -1.71
N ALA A 334 15.52 -13.72 -0.42
CA ALA A 334 15.82 -12.37 0.06
C ALA A 334 17.19 -11.87 -0.42
N VAL A 335 18.21 -12.73 -0.41
CA VAL A 335 19.56 -12.42 -0.93
C VAL A 335 19.52 -12.11 -2.43
N TRP A 336 18.75 -12.87 -3.20
CA TRP A 336 18.54 -12.63 -4.63
C TRP A 336 17.80 -11.30 -4.87
N LYS A 337 16.69 -11.03 -4.17
CA LYS A 337 15.94 -9.77 -4.29
C LYS A 337 16.79 -8.52 -4.02
N LEU A 338 17.78 -8.64 -3.14
CA LEU A 338 18.73 -7.56 -2.83
C LEU A 338 19.89 -7.45 -3.82
N ASN A 339 19.92 -8.31 -4.84
CA ASN A 339 21.00 -8.41 -5.82
C ASN A 339 22.38 -8.64 -5.18
N LEU A 340 22.45 -9.53 -4.17
CA LEU A 340 23.69 -9.89 -3.47
C LEU A 340 24.40 -11.11 -4.10
N ILE A 341 23.71 -11.78 -5.00
CA ILE A 341 24.22 -12.92 -5.78
C ILE A 341 23.76 -12.78 -7.22
N ASN A 342 24.53 -13.36 -8.15
CA ASN A 342 24.21 -13.32 -9.58
C ASN A 342 22.86 -13.97 -9.86
N ASP A 343 22.06 -13.31 -10.70
CA ASP A 343 20.77 -13.80 -11.14
C ASP A 343 20.88 -15.07 -11.99
N PRO A 344 20.28 -16.19 -11.55
CA PRO A 344 20.33 -17.46 -12.29
C PRO A 344 19.20 -17.62 -13.31
N PHE A 345 18.25 -16.67 -13.35
CA PHE A 345 17.01 -16.80 -14.11
C PHE A 345 17.10 -16.17 -15.49
N ILE A 346 16.24 -16.67 -16.36
CA ILE A 346 15.74 -16.00 -17.54
C ILE A 346 14.25 -15.71 -17.31
N TYR A 347 13.68 -14.85 -18.14
CA TYR A 347 12.32 -14.36 -17.96
C TYR A 347 11.50 -14.58 -19.21
N ASN A 348 10.38 -15.31 -19.06
CA ASN A 348 9.45 -15.57 -20.15
C ASN A 348 8.15 -14.81 -19.91
N GLU A 349 7.52 -14.40 -20.99
CA GLU A 349 6.17 -13.84 -20.95
C GLU A 349 5.19 -14.86 -20.38
N PHE A 350 4.41 -14.46 -19.38
CA PHE A 350 3.33 -15.27 -18.81
C PHE A 350 1.97 -14.87 -19.40
N SER A 351 1.66 -13.58 -19.39
CA SER A 351 0.38 -13.05 -19.89
C SER A 351 0.42 -11.53 -20.05
N LEU A 352 -0.51 -10.99 -20.85
CA LEU A 352 -0.88 -9.57 -20.79
C LEU A 352 -1.83 -9.34 -19.61
N GLN A 353 -1.68 -8.20 -18.94
CA GLN A 353 -2.50 -7.76 -17.82
C GLN A 353 -3.60 -6.78 -18.26
N TRP A 354 -4.47 -6.40 -17.35
CA TRP A 354 -5.57 -5.47 -17.58
C TRP A 354 -5.12 -4.09 -18.10
N ASP A 355 -3.92 -3.64 -17.76
CA ASP A 355 -3.31 -2.37 -18.19
C ASP A 355 -2.45 -2.54 -19.47
N LYS A 356 -2.53 -3.70 -20.13
CA LYS A 356 -1.77 -4.10 -21.33
C LYS A 356 -0.27 -4.24 -21.09
N SER A 357 0.20 -4.20 -19.85
CA SER A 357 1.60 -4.52 -19.53
C SER A 357 1.83 -6.04 -19.56
N ILE A 358 3.05 -6.43 -19.89
CA ILE A 358 3.45 -7.84 -19.87
C ILE A 358 3.76 -8.25 -18.43
N LEU A 359 3.20 -9.39 -18.01
CA LEU A 359 3.58 -10.10 -16.80
C LEU A 359 4.59 -11.18 -17.17
N TRP A 360 5.73 -11.17 -16.52
CA TRP A 360 6.81 -12.13 -16.74
C TRP A 360 6.82 -13.23 -15.68
N LYS A 361 7.46 -14.37 -15.99
CA LYS A 361 7.74 -15.44 -15.02
C LYS A 361 9.21 -15.86 -15.08
N THR A 362 9.76 -16.29 -13.94
CA THR A 362 11.11 -16.85 -13.87
C THR A 362 11.18 -18.23 -14.53
N MET A 363 12.27 -18.50 -15.26
CA MET A 363 12.66 -19.80 -15.77
C MET A 363 14.16 -20.00 -15.65
N LEU A 364 14.61 -21.24 -15.66
CA LEU A 364 16.04 -21.54 -15.69
C LEU A 364 16.62 -21.34 -17.09
N LYS A 365 17.85 -20.86 -17.11
CA LYS A 365 18.66 -20.78 -18.33
C LYS A 365 19.01 -22.18 -18.79
N SER A 366 18.52 -22.60 -19.97
CA SER A 366 18.93 -23.86 -20.62
C SER A 366 20.09 -23.59 -21.59
N GLU A 367 20.90 -24.61 -21.85
CA GLU A 367 22.06 -24.51 -22.75
C GLU A 367 21.68 -24.09 -24.20
N ASN A 368 20.39 -24.23 -24.58
CA ASN A 368 19.88 -23.94 -25.93
C ASN A 368 19.07 -22.62 -26.01
N THR A 369 19.11 -21.74 -25.00
CA THR A 369 18.33 -20.49 -25.00
C THR A 369 19.02 -19.43 -25.85
N VAL A 370 18.34 -18.95 -26.90
CA VAL A 370 18.83 -17.89 -27.78
C VAL A 370 18.76 -16.54 -27.07
N ASP A 371 19.91 -15.89 -26.92
CA ASP A 371 20.14 -14.70 -26.08
C ASP A 371 19.40 -13.41 -26.47
N SER A 372 18.74 -13.34 -27.63
CA SER A 372 18.35 -12.05 -28.21
C SER A 372 17.07 -11.40 -27.67
N PHE A 373 16.17 -12.15 -27.03
CA PHE A 373 14.88 -11.64 -26.51
C PHE A 373 14.87 -11.48 -24.98
N LEU A 374 15.83 -12.06 -24.30
CA LEU A 374 15.85 -12.25 -22.85
C LEU A 374 16.55 -11.12 -22.09
N GLN A 375 17.20 -10.21 -22.80
CA GLN A 375 18.04 -9.17 -22.19
C GLN A 375 17.27 -8.02 -21.52
N GLN A 376 15.99 -7.80 -21.86
CA GLN A 376 15.27 -6.59 -21.42
C GLN A 376 14.93 -6.55 -19.92
N ILE A 377 14.74 -7.70 -19.26
CA ILE A 377 14.39 -7.72 -17.82
C ILE A 377 15.58 -8.07 -16.94
N ALA A 378 16.50 -8.91 -17.38
CA ALA A 378 17.78 -9.11 -16.71
C ALA A 378 18.48 -7.75 -16.44
N PHE A 379 18.31 -6.82 -17.36
CA PHE A 379 18.76 -5.43 -17.25
C PHE A 379 18.18 -4.68 -16.03
N PHE A 380 16.95 -5.02 -15.59
CA PHE A 380 16.29 -4.32 -14.48
C PHE A 380 16.88 -4.66 -13.11
N PHE A 381 17.26 -5.93 -12.88
CA PHE A 381 17.81 -6.36 -11.59
C PHE A 381 19.33 -6.18 -11.51
N MET A 382 20.06 -6.20 -12.63
CA MET A 382 21.51 -6.24 -12.65
C MET A 382 22.20 -4.88 -12.63
N GLU A 383 21.57 -3.82 -13.14
CA GLU A 383 22.27 -2.52 -13.26
C GLU A 383 22.39 -1.76 -11.94
N ASN A 384 21.41 -1.86 -11.06
CA ASN A 384 21.44 -1.18 -9.76
C ASN A 384 20.77 -2.02 -8.69
N PRO A 385 21.47 -2.35 -7.60
CA PRO A 385 20.85 -3.01 -6.46
C PRO A 385 19.70 -2.14 -5.91
N PRO A 386 18.54 -2.73 -5.57
CA PRO A 386 17.38 -1.99 -5.10
C PRO A 386 17.73 -1.22 -3.83
N SER A 387 17.25 0.02 -3.73
CA SER A 387 17.41 0.83 -2.51
C SER A 387 16.55 0.30 -1.37
N LYS A 388 15.41 -0.33 -1.68
CA LYS A 388 14.53 -0.99 -0.71
C LYS A 388 13.90 -2.24 -1.35
N VAL A 389 13.77 -3.28 -0.55
CA VAL A 389 12.97 -4.48 -0.81
C VAL A 389 11.90 -4.55 0.28
N ILE A 390 10.63 -4.48 -0.10
CA ILE A 390 9.49 -4.49 0.82
C ILE A 390 8.72 -5.79 0.58
N THR A 391 8.66 -6.66 1.59
CA THR A 391 7.89 -7.89 1.56
C THR A 391 6.63 -7.71 2.40
N VAL A 392 5.45 -7.69 1.74
CA VAL A 392 4.14 -7.59 2.40
C VAL A 392 3.67 -9.00 2.74
N ILE A 393 3.60 -9.33 4.01
CA ILE A 393 3.36 -10.69 4.46
C ILE A 393 2.48 -10.72 5.73
N ASP A 394 1.78 -11.82 5.96
CA ASP A 394 0.98 -12.05 7.17
C ASP A 394 1.83 -11.97 8.44
N SER A 395 1.35 -11.28 9.48
CA SER A 395 2.06 -11.08 10.76
C SER A 395 2.50 -12.38 11.44
N ARG A 396 1.80 -13.49 11.17
CA ARG A 396 2.18 -14.83 11.67
C ARG A 396 3.53 -15.33 11.16
N GLN A 397 4.07 -14.74 10.08
CA GLN A 397 5.40 -15.02 9.53
C GLN A 397 6.51 -14.14 10.12
N GLU A 398 6.19 -13.27 11.08
CA GLU A 398 7.13 -12.31 11.67
C GLU A 398 8.42 -12.96 12.17
N ARG A 399 8.31 -14.11 12.86
CA ARG A 399 9.48 -14.83 13.40
C ARG A 399 10.47 -15.21 12.29
N LEU A 400 9.97 -15.70 11.16
CA LEU A 400 10.79 -16.07 10.01
C LEU A 400 11.45 -14.84 9.40
N GLN A 401 10.71 -13.76 9.23
CA GLN A 401 11.20 -12.51 8.67
C GLN A 401 12.29 -11.86 9.53
N LYS A 402 12.18 -11.95 10.85
CA LYS A 402 13.25 -11.53 11.78
C LYS A 402 14.55 -12.31 11.57
N ILE A 403 14.46 -13.63 11.38
CA ILE A 403 15.64 -14.45 11.08
C ILE A 403 16.29 -14.01 9.76
N ILE A 404 15.49 -13.77 8.71
CA ILE A 404 15.98 -13.29 7.42
C ILE A 404 16.69 -11.95 7.60
N SER A 405 16.08 -11.00 8.32
CA SER A 405 16.67 -9.67 8.56
C SER A 405 18.02 -9.76 9.31
N ILE A 406 18.14 -10.64 10.30
CA ILE A 406 19.40 -10.89 11.03
C ILE A 406 20.49 -11.41 10.07
N VAL A 407 20.15 -12.39 9.24
CA VAL A 407 21.10 -12.94 8.27
C VAL A 407 21.57 -11.85 7.31
N LEU A 408 20.65 -11.09 6.76
CA LEU A 408 20.96 -10.02 5.82
C LEU A 408 21.83 -8.93 6.44
N SER A 409 21.55 -8.53 7.69
CA SER A 409 22.36 -7.54 8.42
C SER A 409 23.80 -8.01 8.67
N ASN A 410 23.99 -9.32 8.85
CA ASN A 410 25.31 -9.92 9.02
C ASN A 410 26.07 -10.06 7.68
N ILE A 411 25.40 -10.10 6.54
CA ILE A 411 26.05 -10.10 5.22
C ILE A 411 26.71 -8.74 4.97
N ALA A 412 26.01 -7.63 5.21
CA ALA A 412 26.54 -6.27 5.12
C ALA A 412 25.66 -5.31 5.93
N THR A 413 26.27 -4.47 6.77
CA THR A 413 25.57 -3.49 7.63
C THR A 413 24.75 -2.47 6.84
N GLU A 414 25.15 -2.18 5.60
CA GLU A 414 24.44 -1.29 4.66
C GLU A 414 23.06 -1.80 4.25
N ILE A 415 22.79 -3.09 4.47
CA ILE A 415 21.53 -3.77 4.10
C ILE A 415 20.44 -3.60 5.15
N ASN A 416 20.79 -3.26 6.39
CA ASN A 416 19.85 -3.18 7.53
C ASN A 416 18.58 -2.37 7.25
N ASN A 417 18.68 -1.31 6.44
CA ASN A 417 17.56 -0.45 6.10
C ASN A 417 16.99 -0.72 4.69
N ARG A 418 17.51 -1.72 3.97
CA ARG A 418 17.08 -2.02 2.60
C ARG A 418 16.05 -3.14 2.53
N TYR A 419 16.09 -4.11 3.43
CA TYR A 419 15.08 -5.17 3.53
C TYR A 419 14.06 -4.83 4.59
N ILE A 420 12.81 -4.68 4.19
CA ILE A 420 11.70 -4.31 5.07
C ILE A 420 10.62 -5.37 4.96
N TYR A 421 10.32 -6.04 6.06
CA TYR A 421 9.13 -6.83 6.13
C TYR A 421 7.96 -5.98 6.64
N LEU A 422 6.83 -6.02 5.94
CA LEU A 422 5.62 -5.31 6.30
C LEU A 422 4.54 -6.33 6.68
N GLY A 423 4.43 -6.58 7.98
CA GLY A 423 3.45 -7.50 8.54
C GLY A 423 2.06 -6.90 8.57
N TYR A 424 1.05 -7.63 8.11
CA TYR A 424 -0.36 -7.22 8.21
C TYR A 424 -1.19 -8.25 8.96
N GLU A 425 -2.25 -7.78 9.65
CA GLU A 425 -3.18 -8.63 10.38
C GLU A 425 -4.32 -9.15 9.49
N THR A 426 -4.96 -10.22 9.95
CA THR A 426 -6.00 -10.96 9.22
C THR A 426 -7.29 -10.15 9.02
N VAL A 427 -8.10 -10.60 8.04
CA VAL A 427 -9.45 -10.09 7.80
C VAL A 427 -10.46 -11.17 8.19
N ALA A 428 -11.49 -10.77 8.95
CA ALA A 428 -12.65 -11.56 9.25
C ALA A 428 -13.89 -10.93 8.58
N LEU A 429 -15.00 -11.67 8.49
CA LEU A 429 -16.28 -11.15 8.03
C LEU A 429 -17.24 -10.93 9.20
N SER A 430 -18.10 -9.93 9.06
CA SER A 430 -19.24 -9.78 9.95
C SER A 430 -20.24 -10.94 9.74
N PRO A 431 -20.98 -11.36 10.77
CA PRO A 431 -22.00 -12.40 10.63
C PRO A 431 -23.03 -12.06 9.54
N LYS A 432 -23.42 -10.78 9.44
CA LYS A 432 -24.32 -10.29 8.40
C LYS A 432 -23.78 -10.50 7.01
N SER A 433 -22.51 -10.15 6.78
CA SER A 433 -21.86 -10.36 5.49
C SER A 433 -21.77 -11.84 5.10
N VAL A 434 -21.61 -12.74 6.07
CA VAL A 434 -21.61 -14.19 5.82
C VAL A 434 -23.00 -14.70 5.46
N GLN A 435 -24.04 -14.23 6.13
CA GLN A 435 -25.43 -14.56 5.79
C GLN A 435 -25.82 -14.03 4.39
N ASP A 436 -25.40 -12.80 4.05
CA ASP A 436 -25.62 -12.19 2.75
C ASP A 436 -25.02 -13.02 1.59
N ILE A 437 -23.97 -13.79 1.86
CA ILE A 437 -23.33 -14.68 0.88
C ILE A 437 -24.05 -16.04 0.80
N GLY A 438 -24.97 -16.34 1.72
CA GLY A 438 -25.75 -17.57 1.73
C GLY A 438 -25.08 -18.72 2.48
N VAL A 439 -24.11 -18.43 3.35
CA VAL A 439 -23.50 -19.44 4.23
C VAL A 439 -24.31 -19.56 5.51
N GLU A 440 -24.88 -20.74 5.77
CA GLU A 440 -25.56 -21.05 7.02
C GLU A 440 -24.56 -21.13 8.17
N LEU A 441 -24.87 -20.43 9.26
CA LEU A 441 -24.04 -20.41 10.46
C LEU A 441 -24.71 -21.25 11.54
N ASP A 442 -24.15 -22.40 11.85
CA ASP A 442 -24.61 -23.29 12.92
C ASP A 442 -24.54 -22.68 14.33
N ASN A 443 -23.92 -21.49 14.49
CA ASN A 443 -23.76 -20.78 15.75
C ASN A 443 -23.77 -19.26 15.57
N ILE A 444 -24.93 -18.66 15.62
CA ILE A 444 -25.21 -17.21 15.49
C ILE A 444 -24.57 -16.35 16.61
N ASN A 445 -23.98 -16.95 17.64
CA ASN A 445 -23.35 -16.22 18.76
C ASN A 445 -21.90 -15.74 18.55
N LYS A 446 -21.29 -15.96 17.37
CA LYS A 446 -19.94 -15.46 17.09
C LYS A 446 -20.01 -14.05 16.50
N LYS A 447 -19.44 -13.08 17.20
CA LYS A 447 -19.33 -11.69 16.73
C LYS A 447 -18.43 -11.52 15.49
N ILE A 448 -17.58 -12.51 15.19
CA ILE A 448 -16.54 -12.42 14.15
C ILE A 448 -16.29 -13.83 13.60
N ILE A 449 -16.20 -13.95 12.27
CA ILE A 449 -15.96 -15.22 11.59
C ILE A 449 -14.60 -15.16 10.89
N HIS A 450 -13.65 -15.93 11.43
CA HIS A 450 -12.32 -16.07 10.85
C HIS A 450 -12.32 -17.05 9.67
N MET A 451 -11.69 -16.67 8.57
CA MET A 451 -11.45 -17.55 7.44
C MET A 451 -10.46 -18.64 7.81
N SER A 452 -10.78 -19.89 7.49
CA SER A 452 -9.89 -21.03 7.67
C SER A 452 -10.03 -22.00 6.51
N GLY A 453 -9.10 -21.97 5.60
CA GLY A 453 -9.07 -22.87 4.45
C GLY A 453 -9.00 -24.36 4.85
N ARG A 454 -8.41 -24.69 6.02
CA ARG A 454 -8.33 -26.07 6.53
C ARG A 454 -9.65 -26.57 7.12
N LYS A 455 -10.55 -25.67 7.55
CA LYS A 455 -11.83 -26.01 8.16
C LYS A 455 -13.01 -25.88 7.19
N GLY A 456 -12.76 -25.64 5.91
CA GLY A 456 -13.83 -25.44 4.91
C GLY A 456 -14.60 -24.11 5.05
N ILE A 457 -14.22 -23.23 6.00
CA ILE A 457 -14.81 -21.88 6.10
C ILE A 457 -13.99 -20.98 5.18
N PHE A 458 -14.35 -21.00 3.91
CA PHE A 458 -13.64 -20.28 2.86
C PHE A 458 -14.66 -19.55 1.98
N ILE A 459 -14.57 -18.21 1.97
CA ILE A 459 -15.42 -17.39 1.11
C ILE A 459 -14.52 -16.75 0.07
N ASN A 460 -14.78 -17.07 -1.19
CA ASN A 460 -14.06 -16.58 -2.34
C ASN A 460 -14.18 -15.05 -2.43
N ALA A 461 -13.08 -14.39 -2.76
CA ALA A 461 -12.99 -12.95 -2.96
C ALA A 461 -13.95 -12.47 -4.07
N ASP A 462 -14.05 -13.22 -5.17
CA ASP A 462 -14.95 -12.90 -6.28
C ASP A 462 -16.40 -12.91 -5.85
N THR A 463 -16.81 -13.86 -4.98
CA THR A 463 -18.17 -13.89 -4.43
C THR A 463 -18.53 -12.62 -3.65
N ILE A 464 -17.57 -12.06 -2.89
CA ILE A 464 -17.77 -10.80 -2.17
C ILE A 464 -17.89 -9.64 -3.17
N LEU A 465 -16.99 -9.58 -4.15
CA LEU A 465 -17.03 -8.57 -5.21
C LEU A 465 -18.34 -8.60 -6.00
N ASP A 466 -18.83 -9.79 -6.39
CA ASP A 466 -20.08 -9.94 -7.11
C ASP A 466 -21.30 -9.49 -6.30
N LYS A 467 -21.26 -9.70 -5.00
CA LYS A 467 -22.34 -9.22 -4.11
C LYS A 467 -22.32 -7.70 -3.96
N LEU A 468 -21.14 -7.11 -3.80
CA LEU A 468 -20.98 -5.66 -3.76
C LEU A 468 -21.39 -5.02 -5.08
N HIS A 469 -20.95 -5.59 -6.20
CA HIS A 469 -21.32 -5.14 -7.55
C HIS A 469 -22.85 -5.14 -7.73
N ARG A 470 -23.53 -6.25 -7.42
CA ARG A 470 -25.01 -6.33 -7.53
C ARG A 470 -25.73 -5.28 -6.67
N LYS A 471 -25.26 -5.06 -5.43
CA LYS A 471 -25.81 -4.01 -4.56
C LYS A 471 -25.55 -2.61 -5.16
N ALA A 472 -24.36 -2.36 -5.71
CA ALA A 472 -24.02 -1.11 -6.36
C ALA A 472 -24.86 -0.87 -7.63
N CYS A 473 -25.06 -1.88 -8.50
CA CYS A 473 -25.94 -1.80 -9.67
C CYS A 473 -27.36 -1.34 -9.29
N TYR A 474 -27.92 -1.94 -8.25
CA TYR A 474 -29.25 -1.56 -7.78
C TYR A 474 -29.31 -0.09 -7.33
N GLU A 475 -28.34 0.39 -6.57
CA GLU A 475 -28.30 1.76 -6.07
C GLU A 475 -28.03 2.78 -7.20
N VAL A 476 -27.12 2.47 -8.13
CA VAL A 476 -26.82 3.34 -9.30
C VAL A 476 -28.04 3.47 -10.21
N LYS A 477 -28.69 2.35 -10.54
CA LYS A 477 -29.90 2.35 -11.39
C LYS A 477 -31.04 3.13 -10.77
N LYS A 478 -31.26 2.97 -9.46
CA LYS A 478 -32.30 3.70 -8.71
C LYS A 478 -32.10 5.22 -8.75
N ARG A 479 -30.86 5.70 -8.73
CA ARG A 479 -30.51 7.14 -8.69
C ARG A 479 -30.38 7.75 -10.08
N ASN A 480 -30.02 6.94 -11.06
CA ASN A 480 -29.77 7.36 -12.42
C ASN A 480 -30.54 6.50 -13.42
N PRO A 481 -31.89 6.55 -13.41
CA PRO A 481 -32.73 5.66 -14.24
C PRO A 481 -32.59 5.90 -15.75
N SER A 482 -31.90 6.96 -16.16
CA SER A 482 -31.64 7.30 -17.57
C SER A 482 -30.33 6.74 -18.13
N LEU A 483 -29.49 6.14 -17.31
CA LEU A 483 -28.26 5.49 -17.76
C LEU A 483 -28.56 4.14 -18.41
N ASP A 484 -27.79 3.77 -19.40
CA ASP A 484 -27.85 2.45 -20.01
C ASP A 484 -27.24 1.38 -19.08
N ASP A 485 -27.64 0.13 -19.28
CA ASP A 485 -27.25 -0.97 -18.38
C ASP A 485 -25.72 -1.22 -18.42
N THR A 486 -25.02 -0.96 -19.52
CA THR A 486 -23.55 -1.09 -19.63
C THR A 486 -22.85 -0.06 -18.76
N THR A 487 -23.25 1.19 -18.85
CA THR A 487 -22.73 2.29 -18.02
C THR A 487 -23.00 2.03 -16.52
N ILE A 488 -24.20 1.52 -16.19
CA ILE A 488 -24.53 1.14 -14.81
C ILE A 488 -23.59 0.05 -14.30
N ASP A 489 -23.34 -0.97 -15.13
CA ASP A 489 -22.48 -2.10 -14.79
C ASP A 489 -21.03 -1.65 -14.54
N GLU A 490 -20.48 -0.80 -15.41
CA GLU A 490 -19.12 -0.24 -15.24
C GLU A 490 -18.99 0.60 -13.96
N ILE A 491 -19.94 1.49 -13.70
CA ILE A 491 -19.96 2.31 -12.48
C ILE A 491 -20.06 1.42 -11.24
N ALA A 492 -20.92 0.43 -11.28
CA ALA A 492 -21.15 -0.47 -10.15
C ALA A 492 -19.90 -1.33 -9.83
N GLU A 493 -19.20 -1.82 -10.86
CA GLU A 493 -17.94 -2.54 -10.68
C GLU A 493 -16.88 -1.63 -10.05
N GLY A 494 -16.72 -0.42 -10.56
CA GLY A 494 -15.78 0.54 -9.98
C GLY A 494 -16.11 0.92 -8.54
N ILE A 495 -17.41 1.03 -8.18
CA ILE A 495 -17.86 1.25 -6.79
C ILE A 495 -17.51 0.03 -5.92
N ALA A 496 -17.78 -1.19 -6.38
CA ALA A 496 -17.53 -2.42 -5.64
C ALA A 496 -16.03 -2.59 -5.35
N VAL A 497 -15.18 -2.40 -6.36
CA VAL A 497 -13.73 -2.46 -6.24
C VAL A 497 -13.22 -1.37 -5.30
N SER A 498 -13.69 -0.13 -5.46
CA SER A 498 -13.32 0.99 -4.59
C SER A 498 -13.70 0.75 -3.13
N ALA A 499 -14.88 0.16 -2.88
CA ALA A 499 -15.37 -0.15 -1.54
C ALA A 499 -14.48 -1.16 -0.82
N ILE A 500 -14.08 -2.25 -1.49
CA ILE A 500 -13.14 -3.23 -0.91
C ILE A 500 -11.78 -2.59 -0.68
N ARG A 501 -11.20 -1.91 -1.67
CA ARG A 501 -9.88 -1.29 -1.54
C ARG A 501 -9.83 -0.32 -0.37
N TYR A 502 -10.77 0.60 -0.30
CA TYR A 502 -10.83 1.60 0.77
C TYR A 502 -11.00 0.96 2.14
N ASN A 503 -11.96 0.04 2.28
CA ASN A 503 -12.27 -0.59 3.57
C ASN A 503 -11.07 -1.36 4.13
N LEU A 504 -10.30 -2.05 3.27
CA LEU A 504 -9.11 -2.81 3.68
C LEU A 504 -7.89 -1.93 3.97
N LEU A 505 -7.87 -0.66 3.51
CA LEU A 505 -6.78 0.30 3.74
C LEU A 505 -7.05 1.27 4.90
N ARG A 506 -8.32 1.52 5.27
CA ARG A 506 -8.67 2.54 6.28
C ARG A 506 -8.26 2.19 7.71
N GLN A 507 -7.94 0.93 7.97
CA GLN A 507 -7.48 0.44 9.27
C GLN A 507 -5.96 0.33 9.34
N ASP A 508 -5.40 0.38 10.55
CA ASP A 508 -3.98 0.13 10.76
C ASP A 508 -3.60 -1.26 10.26
N ILE A 509 -2.40 -1.37 9.69
CA ILE A 509 -1.93 -2.62 9.10
C ILE A 509 -1.84 -3.72 10.15
N ASP A 510 -1.44 -3.38 11.38
CA ASP A 510 -1.30 -4.26 12.55
C ASP A 510 -2.62 -4.55 13.29
N LYS A 511 -3.76 -4.10 12.76
CA LYS A 511 -5.09 -4.38 13.32
C LYS A 511 -5.87 -5.36 12.45
N MET A 512 -6.52 -6.31 13.10
CA MET A 512 -7.49 -7.18 12.45
C MET A 512 -8.68 -6.36 11.93
N ILE A 513 -9.14 -6.65 10.73
CA ILE A 513 -10.31 -6.02 10.12
C ILE A 513 -11.52 -6.97 10.23
N THR A 514 -12.66 -6.43 10.65
CA THR A 514 -13.95 -7.08 10.42
C THR A 514 -14.63 -6.39 9.24
N PHE A 515 -14.69 -7.07 8.11
CA PHE A 515 -15.27 -6.54 6.88
C PHE A 515 -16.80 -6.72 6.90
N ASP A 516 -17.53 -5.64 6.68
CA ASP A 516 -18.97 -5.59 6.51
C ASP A 516 -19.34 -4.99 5.16
N MET A 517 -20.12 -5.74 4.35
CA MET A 517 -20.47 -5.33 2.99
C MET A 517 -21.45 -4.15 2.95
N GLU A 518 -22.30 -4.03 3.94
CA GLU A 518 -23.28 -2.94 4.01
C GLU A 518 -22.61 -1.64 4.42
N GLU A 519 -21.73 -1.70 5.42
CA GLU A 519 -20.90 -0.57 5.84
C GLU A 519 -20.01 -0.08 4.70
N ALA A 520 -19.41 -0.99 3.92
CA ALA A 520 -18.50 -0.65 2.83
C ALA A 520 -19.17 0.17 1.70
N LEU A 521 -20.47 0.01 1.50
CA LEU A 521 -21.29 0.72 0.49
C LEU A 521 -22.10 1.89 1.07
N ASN A 522 -21.85 2.29 2.30
CA ASN A 522 -22.58 3.43 2.89
C ASN A 522 -22.13 4.75 2.21
N LEU A 523 -23.11 5.62 1.94
CA LEU A 523 -22.88 6.96 1.39
C LEU A 523 -22.34 7.97 2.39
N GLU A 524 -22.53 7.68 3.68
CA GLU A 524 -22.09 8.55 4.78
C GLU A 524 -20.96 7.88 5.55
N GLY A 525 -20.09 8.69 6.14
CA GLY A 525 -19.02 8.22 6.99
C GLY A 525 -17.70 7.98 6.25
N ASP A 526 -16.91 7.05 6.76
CA ASP A 526 -15.54 6.77 6.28
C ASP A 526 -15.54 5.66 5.21
N THR A 527 -16.02 5.99 4.00
CA THR A 527 -16.19 5.07 2.87
C THR A 527 -15.68 5.65 1.55
N SER A 528 -15.31 4.78 0.60
CA SER A 528 -14.93 5.24 -0.75
C SER A 528 -16.06 5.95 -1.47
N LEU A 529 -17.29 5.50 -1.28
CA LEU A 529 -18.46 6.07 -1.93
C LEU A 529 -18.71 7.52 -1.48
N TYR A 530 -18.48 7.84 -0.20
CA TYR A 530 -18.49 9.21 0.28
C TYR A 530 -17.45 10.11 -0.41
N LEU A 531 -16.23 9.58 -0.62
CA LEU A 531 -15.17 10.30 -1.33
C LEU A 531 -15.52 10.50 -2.80
N GLN A 532 -15.99 9.45 -3.48
CA GLN A 532 -16.40 9.49 -4.89
C GLN A 532 -17.55 10.49 -5.11
N TYR A 533 -18.50 10.53 -4.18
CA TYR A 533 -19.60 11.49 -4.22
C TYR A 533 -19.11 12.94 -4.05
N SER A 534 -18.14 13.16 -3.16
CA SER A 534 -17.53 14.49 -2.97
C SER A 534 -16.81 14.95 -4.23
N LEU A 535 -16.09 14.05 -4.91
CA LEU A 535 -15.42 14.33 -6.18
C LEU A 535 -16.44 14.67 -7.29
N ALA A 536 -17.50 13.87 -7.44
CA ALA A 536 -18.53 14.09 -8.44
C ALA A 536 -19.23 15.44 -8.25
N ARG A 537 -19.53 15.85 -7.01
CA ARG A 537 -20.06 17.19 -6.69
C ARG A 537 -19.10 18.29 -7.14
N ALA A 538 -17.81 18.16 -6.86
CA ALA A 538 -16.80 19.15 -7.26
C ALA A 538 -16.68 19.26 -8.77
N MET A 539 -16.66 18.13 -9.49
CA MET A 539 -16.62 18.11 -10.95
C MET A 539 -17.86 18.78 -11.56
N ARG A 540 -19.06 18.56 -11.01
CA ARG A 540 -20.29 19.24 -11.45
C ARG A 540 -20.26 20.75 -11.25
N ILE A 541 -19.59 21.25 -10.19
CA ILE A 541 -19.42 22.71 -10.01
C ILE A 541 -18.57 23.26 -11.15
N LEU A 542 -17.48 22.58 -11.50
CA LEU A 542 -16.59 22.99 -12.60
C LEU A 542 -17.32 22.95 -13.96
N GLU A 543 -18.08 21.90 -14.24
CA GLU A 543 -18.90 21.78 -15.45
C GLU A 543 -19.91 22.94 -15.60
N LYS A 544 -20.59 23.30 -14.50
CA LYS A 544 -21.56 24.42 -14.49
C LYS A 544 -20.90 25.79 -14.47
N GLY A 545 -19.60 25.87 -14.25
CA GLY A 545 -18.84 27.12 -14.28
C GLY A 545 -18.73 27.79 -15.63
N ASP A 546 -19.08 27.09 -16.72
CA ASP A 546 -19.34 27.51 -18.09
C ASP A 546 -18.22 28.22 -18.85
N CYS A 547 -16.96 28.14 -18.40
CA CYS A 547 -15.82 28.71 -19.09
C CYS A 547 -14.59 27.82 -18.92
N SER A 548 -13.65 27.83 -19.86
CA SER A 548 -12.36 27.27 -19.59
C SER A 548 -11.73 28.06 -18.42
N LEU A 549 -11.52 27.39 -17.30
CA LEU A 549 -10.95 28.03 -16.09
C LEU A 549 -9.62 28.75 -16.39
N GLU A 550 -8.86 28.22 -17.36
CA GLU A 550 -7.61 28.81 -17.84
C GLU A 550 -7.83 30.18 -18.53
N GLU A 551 -8.88 30.31 -19.35
CA GLU A 551 -9.24 31.58 -19.98
C GLU A 551 -9.71 32.61 -18.96
N LEU A 552 -10.54 32.18 -17.99
CA LEU A 552 -10.98 33.04 -16.88
C LEU A 552 -9.84 33.55 -16.02
N ILE A 553 -8.86 32.67 -15.70
CA ILE A 553 -7.67 33.07 -14.95
C ILE A 553 -6.85 34.11 -15.71
N LYS A 554 -6.70 33.96 -17.05
CA LYS A 554 -5.98 34.91 -17.89
C LYS A 554 -6.72 36.24 -18.00
N GLU A 555 -8.04 36.24 -18.30
CA GLU A 555 -8.85 37.43 -18.47
C GLU A 555 -8.97 38.27 -17.20
N THR A 556 -9.10 37.63 -16.05
CA THR A 556 -9.42 38.37 -14.81
C THR A 556 -8.17 38.76 -14.04
N ASN A 557 -6.96 38.41 -14.48
CA ASN A 557 -5.74 38.48 -13.65
C ASN A 557 -5.98 37.87 -12.24
N ALA A 558 -6.87 36.90 -12.16
CA ALA A 558 -7.29 36.24 -10.92
C ALA A 558 -6.13 35.59 -10.16
N SER A 559 -5.00 35.40 -10.86
CA SER A 559 -3.71 35.03 -10.30
C SER A 559 -3.28 35.89 -9.10
N LEU A 560 -3.83 37.10 -8.99
CA LEU A 560 -3.50 38.06 -7.92
C LEU A 560 -4.56 38.15 -6.81
N ARG A 561 -5.72 37.48 -6.97
CA ARG A 561 -6.88 37.70 -6.09
C ARG A 561 -7.21 36.49 -5.20
N CYS A 562 -6.25 35.60 -4.95
CA CYS A 562 -6.38 34.54 -3.95
C CYS A 562 -6.56 35.09 -2.50
N ASP A 563 -6.31 36.39 -2.31
CA ASP A 563 -6.62 37.15 -1.08
C ASP A 563 -8.12 37.20 -0.77
N LEU A 564 -8.98 37.05 -1.78
CA LEU A 564 -10.44 37.03 -1.61
C LEU A 564 -10.96 35.77 -0.91
N LEU A 565 -10.20 34.68 -0.93
CA LEU A 565 -10.53 33.45 -0.21
C LEU A 565 -10.23 33.62 1.29
N ASN A 566 -11.08 34.37 1.99
CA ASN A 566 -10.84 34.79 3.37
C ASN A 566 -11.86 34.26 4.39
N ASN A 567 -12.92 33.57 3.93
CA ASN A 567 -13.87 32.90 4.81
C ASN A 567 -13.17 31.78 5.61
N THR A 568 -13.58 31.57 6.84
CA THR A 568 -13.01 30.53 7.72
C THR A 568 -13.12 29.12 7.13
N ILE A 569 -14.23 28.81 6.45
CA ILE A 569 -14.45 27.51 5.80
C ILE A 569 -13.50 27.36 4.59
N GLU A 570 -13.30 28.43 3.81
CA GLU A 570 -12.32 28.45 2.70
C GLU A 570 -10.90 28.21 3.20
N ARG A 571 -10.48 28.92 4.26
CA ARG A 571 -9.16 28.76 4.88
C ARG A 571 -8.94 27.36 5.44
N ASP A 572 -9.97 26.76 6.06
CA ASP A 572 -9.92 25.40 6.56
C ASP A 572 -9.67 24.39 5.44
N LEU A 573 -10.39 24.52 4.31
CA LEU A 573 -10.21 23.66 3.17
C LEU A 573 -8.83 23.85 2.53
N ILE A 574 -8.40 25.11 2.33
CA ILE A 574 -7.08 25.45 1.78
C ILE A 574 -5.97 24.87 2.62
N LYS A 575 -6.04 25.06 3.95
CA LYS A 575 -5.06 24.53 4.89
C LYS A 575 -4.99 23.01 4.85
N GLU A 576 -6.16 22.33 4.82
CA GLU A 576 -6.17 20.87 4.74
C GLU A 576 -5.60 20.35 3.40
N ILE A 577 -5.97 20.96 2.27
CA ILE A 577 -5.42 20.64 0.94
C ILE A 577 -3.88 20.79 0.96
N SER A 578 -3.35 21.84 1.56
CA SER A 578 -1.91 22.13 1.57
C SER A 578 -1.03 21.11 2.31
N LYS A 579 -1.65 20.16 3.03
CA LYS A 579 -0.95 19.06 3.71
C LYS A 579 -0.60 17.89 2.77
N PHE A 580 -1.06 17.92 1.53
CA PHE A 580 -0.92 16.80 0.59
C PHE A 580 0.50 16.20 0.57
N ASN A 581 1.52 17.04 0.35
CA ASN A 581 2.91 16.57 0.27
C ASN A 581 3.40 15.95 1.58
N ILE A 582 3.05 16.56 2.72
CA ILE A 582 3.42 16.03 4.05
C ILE A 582 2.86 14.63 4.25
N ILE A 583 1.58 14.42 3.89
CA ILE A 583 0.92 13.12 4.06
C ILE A 583 1.52 12.06 3.11
N ILE A 584 1.85 12.44 1.88
CA ILE A 584 2.51 11.52 0.93
C ILE A 584 3.89 11.10 1.44
N GLU A 585 4.73 12.06 1.88
CA GLU A 585 6.04 11.78 2.46
C GLU A 585 5.95 10.92 3.73
N GLU A 586 5.03 11.24 4.64
CA GLU A 586 4.82 10.46 5.86
C GLU A 586 4.38 9.02 5.53
N SER A 587 3.46 8.86 4.56
CA SER A 587 3.00 7.56 4.13
C SER A 587 4.10 6.72 3.47
N LEU A 588 5.01 7.34 2.70
CA LEU A 588 6.19 6.69 2.14
C LEU A 588 7.18 6.24 3.21
N ASN A 589 7.45 7.12 4.19
CA ASN A 589 8.43 6.84 5.25
C ASN A 589 7.95 5.76 6.21
N THR A 590 6.65 5.76 6.51
CA THR A 590 6.03 4.79 7.44
C THR A 590 5.44 3.57 6.75
N LEU A 591 5.40 3.54 5.42
CA LEU A 591 4.73 2.50 4.61
C LEU A 591 3.27 2.27 5.04
N ASN A 592 2.58 3.33 5.45
CA ASN A 592 1.22 3.25 6.00
C ASN A 592 0.17 3.89 5.09
N PRO A 593 -0.55 3.09 4.26
CA PRO A 593 -1.60 3.59 3.36
C PRO A 593 -2.80 4.22 4.08
N LYS A 594 -3.04 3.91 5.36
CA LYS A 594 -4.11 4.50 6.17
C LYS A 594 -4.00 6.03 6.25
N LEU A 595 -2.80 6.58 6.25
CA LEU A 595 -2.61 8.03 6.27
C LEU A 595 -3.26 8.69 5.06
N ILE A 596 -3.19 8.03 3.89
CA ILE A 596 -3.78 8.53 2.64
C ILE A 596 -5.31 8.44 2.70
N THR A 597 -5.88 7.31 3.16
CA THR A 597 -7.35 7.17 3.29
C THR A 597 -7.92 8.18 4.28
N LYS A 598 -7.28 8.33 5.45
CA LYS A 598 -7.66 9.31 6.47
C LYS A 598 -7.59 10.74 5.94
N TYR A 599 -6.57 11.06 5.17
CA TYR A 599 -6.43 12.38 4.57
C TYR A 599 -7.49 12.64 3.50
N ALA A 600 -7.74 11.68 2.61
CA ALA A 600 -8.80 11.78 1.60
C ALA A 600 -10.19 12.02 2.24
N ASN A 601 -10.49 11.33 3.34
CA ASN A 601 -11.72 11.55 4.10
C ASN A 601 -11.78 12.97 4.70
N ARG A 602 -10.70 13.45 5.32
CA ARG A 602 -10.68 14.80 5.91
C ARG A 602 -10.88 15.90 4.88
N ILE A 603 -10.18 15.85 3.72
CA ILE A 603 -10.37 16.88 2.68
C ILE A 603 -11.77 16.83 2.07
N SER A 604 -12.35 15.63 1.90
CA SER A 604 -13.72 15.46 1.42
C SER A 604 -14.74 16.02 2.40
N THR A 605 -14.55 15.80 3.70
CA THR A 605 -15.40 16.38 4.76
C THR A 605 -15.33 17.91 4.75
N LYS A 606 -14.11 18.49 4.61
CA LYS A 606 -13.94 19.93 4.51
C LYS A 606 -14.56 20.50 3.24
N PHE A 607 -14.43 19.79 2.11
CA PHE A 607 -15.05 20.18 0.85
C PHE A 607 -16.57 20.12 0.92
N ASN A 608 -17.18 19.11 1.50
CA ASN A 608 -18.63 19.04 1.65
C ASN A 608 -19.16 20.17 2.52
N SER A 609 -18.47 20.52 3.61
CA SER A 609 -18.81 21.70 4.41
C SER A 609 -18.69 23.00 3.60
N TYR A 610 -17.65 23.14 2.77
CA TYR A 610 -17.49 24.26 1.85
C TYR A 610 -18.62 24.33 0.83
N TYR A 611 -18.97 23.19 0.21
CA TYR A 611 -20.05 23.07 -0.76
C TYR A 611 -21.41 23.55 -0.21
N GLU A 612 -21.72 23.17 1.02
CA GLU A 612 -23.00 23.48 1.66
C GLU A 612 -23.11 24.95 2.11
N ASN A 613 -21.99 25.57 2.51
CA ASN A 613 -22.04 26.86 3.18
C ASN A 613 -21.47 28.01 2.35
N VAL A 614 -20.76 27.75 1.25
CA VAL A 614 -20.12 28.80 0.45
C VAL A 614 -20.63 28.80 -0.98
N PRO A 615 -21.32 29.87 -1.44
CA PRO A 615 -21.86 29.96 -2.79
C PRO A 615 -20.71 30.15 -3.82
N VAL A 616 -20.40 29.13 -4.60
CA VAL A 616 -19.32 29.18 -5.60
C VAL A 616 -19.80 29.89 -6.88
N LEU A 617 -20.88 29.40 -7.48
CA LEU A 617 -21.40 29.90 -8.79
C LEU A 617 -22.14 31.23 -8.66
N GLY A 618 -22.71 31.50 -7.48
CA GLY A 618 -23.46 32.74 -7.20
C GLY A 618 -22.58 33.89 -6.69
N ALA A 619 -21.29 33.77 -6.67
CA ALA A 619 -20.37 34.82 -6.24
C ALA A 619 -20.10 35.84 -7.38
N ASP A 620 -19.60 37.03 -6.96
CA ASP A 620 -19.11 38.04 -7.94
C ASP A 620 -18.02 37.43 -8.84
N ARG A 621 -17.94 37.92 -10.09
CA ARG A 621 -17.10 37.31 -11.15
C ARG A 621 -15.68 36.95 -10.68
N ILE A 622 -14.98 37.86 -10.00
CA ILE A 622 -13.57 37.62 -9.56
C ILE A 622 -13.53 36.61 -8.42
N LEU A 623 -14.41 36.72 -7.44
CA LEU A 623 -14.51 35.77 -6.33
C LEU A 623 -14.94 34.39 -6.81
N LYS A 624 -15.86 34.29 -7.79
CA LYS A 624 -16.28 33.07 -8.47
C LYS A 624 -15.06 32.35 -9.04
N VAL A 625 -14.18 33.04 -9.77
CA VAL A 625 -12.98 32.46 -10.36
C VAL A 625 -12.03 31.93 -9.28
N SER A 626 -11.78 32.70 -8.22
CA SER A 626 -10.94 32.24 -7.10
C SER A 626 -11.52 30.98 -6.43
N ARG A 627 -12.84 30.89 -6.26
CA ARG A 627 -13.54 29.74 -5.72
C ARG A 627 -13.50 28.53 -6.66
N LEU A 628 -13.67 28.73 -7.97
CA LEU A 628 -13.52 27.65 -8.96
C LEU A 628 -12.08 27.10 -9.00
N MET A 629 -11.07 27.95 -8.82
CA MET A 629 -9.68 27.51 -8.68
C MET A 629 -9.52 26.60 -7.44
N LEU A 630 -10.09 26.96 -6.29
CA LEU A 630 -10.05 26.12 -5.10
C LEU A 630 -10.74 24.76 -5.33
N VAL A 631 -11.91 24.76 -5.99
CA VAL A 631 -12.61 23.52 -6.39
C VAL A 631 -11.75 22.68 -7.33
N LYS A 632 -11.09 23.29 -8.32
CA LYS A 632 -10.21 22.57 -9.25
C LYS A 632 -9.01 21.94 -8.55
N VAL A 633 -8.38 22.66 -7.62
CA VAL A 633 -7.28 22.12 -6.80
C VAL A 633 -7.76 20.95 -5.92
N PHE A 634 -8.94 21.06 -5.31
CA PHE A 634 -9.52 19.93 -4.58
C PHE A 634 -9.74 18.71 -5.49
N VAL A 635 -10.31 18.89 -6.69
CA VAL A 635 -10.49 17.81 -7.67
C VAL A 635 -9.14 17.16 -8.01
N ASN A 636 -8.12 17.95 -8.31
CA ASN A 636 -6.79 17.46 -8.66
C ASN A 636 -6.17 16.64 -7.52
N VAL A 637 -6.22 17.16 -6.29
CA VAL A 637 -5.67 16.47 -5.11
C VAL A 637 -6.42 15.16 -4.84
N LEU A 638 -7.75 15.20 -4.84
CA LEU A 638 -8.54 13.99 -4.55
C LEU A 638 -8.40 12.94 -5.67
N THR A 639 -8.29 13.35 -6.92
CA THR A 639 -8.02 12.44 -8.06
C THR A 639 -6.65 11.76 -7.91
N ASN A 640 -5.62 12.49 -7.50
CA ASN A 640 -4.31 11.89 -7.25
C ASN A 640 -4.34 10.90 -6.08
N LEU A 641 -5.07 11.21 -5.00
CA LEU A 641 -5.27 10.26 -3.91
C LEU A 641 -6.01 9.00 -4.37
N PHE A 642 -7.01 9.14 -5.26
CA PHE A 642 -7.71 8.01 -5.85
C PHE A 642 -6.79 7.15 -6.71
N GLN A 643 -5.90 7.75 -7.51
CA GLN A 643 -4.89 7.00 -8.27
C GLN A 643 -3.98 6.17 -7.35
N ILE A 644 -3.53 6.74 -6.23
CA ILE A 644 -2.69 6.04 -5.24
C ILE A 644 -3.48 4.92 -4.56
N LEU A 645 -4.72 5.17 -4.16
CA LEU A 645 -5.58 4.18 -3.50
C LEU A 645 -6.17 3.13 -4.46
N GLY A 646 -6.09 3.36 -5.78
CA GLY A 646 -6.75 2.54 -6.79
C GLY A 646 -8.27 2.61 -6.73
N ILE A 647 -8.80 3.79 -6.40
CA ILE A 647 -10.23 4.13 -6.38
C ILE A 647 -10.60 4.75 -7.73
N GLU A 648 -11.72 4.35 -8.30
CA GLU A 648 -12.19 4.91 -9.55
C GLU A 648 -12.91 6.25 -9.35
N SER A 649 -12.71 7.16 -10.32
CA SER A 649 -13.32 8.48 -10.35
C SER A 649 -14.51 8.49 -11.30
N PHE A 650 -15.65 8.98 -10.82
CA PHE A 650 -16.85 9.12 -11.64
C PHE A 650 -17.33 10.57 -11.62
N SER A 651 -17.78 11.08 -12.77
CA SER A 651 -18.44 12.39 -12.85
C SER A 651 -19.91 12.32 -12.43
N ARG A 652 -20.51 11.13 -12.48
CA ARG A 652 -21.89 10.83 -12.05
C ARG A 652 -21.94 9.50 -11.33
N ILE A 653 -22.60 9.45 -10.18
CA ILE A 653 -22.81 8.26 -9.36
C ILE A 653 -24.29 8.20 -8.95
#